data_686715a23314f05b6f2e2d66c142ce15
#
_entry.id   686715a23314f05b6f2e2d66c142ce15
#
_cell.length_a   1.000
_cell.length_b   1.000
_cell.length_c   1.000
_cell.angle_alpha   90.00
_cell.angle_beta   90.00
_cell.angle_gamma   90.00
#
_symmetry.space_group_name_H-M   'P 1'
#
loop_
_entity.id
_entity.type
_entity.pdbx_description
1 polymer ?
#
loop_
_entity_poly.entity_id
_entity_poly.type
_entity_poly.pdbx_seq_one_letter_code
_entity_poly.pdbx_strand_id
1 'polypeptide(L)'
;MNPFQLSRNTTLLSDAVTEKAVELACERLRRDMEKTLTDIVNNRNRIILCKKDLKPEQYELEVTEQEITIYGADARSFIYALNYLSETYLGVLPFWFWNDQKMEVKSYVEIPCGTYHSEADRIRYRGWFINDEVLISHWTAGVSKDYPWEMVFEALLRCGGNLVIPGTDKNSRIYAPIASDMGLMITHHHAEPLGAEMFLRAYPDLKPSYLKHGDLFDKLWQEAVERQKDEEVIWNIGFRGQGDVPFWENDSAFDTSEKRGELISNIMKKQYAMVREQIPEDVILIWADNGYGKMVSRRQGNHNPRVSALPEEGDKGRHGTYYHVSFYDLQAANHITMLPNSMEFVEKELTDAMRHGITDLWLVNASNIKPHVYPLSFIANLWKQDALSAEEHRKRYVTEYYGAENDTAQLSIMEDCIRDYPRAMLPFGEKEDEHAGEQFYNYVVRDFIYSWMKNGAAEPVEELFWCIHKDTFAAQMEWFTGKCLQTGKQLEGLYECGLTVGENELWKDSVLLQVKIHRNCLQGAILFTEAFATYERKEYKKAFFLLGNAAEAFEAADSAMRDREHGKWKDFYANDCLTDVKETAYCLKRLMGYMRNLGDGPDFYKWQREVTYSENDCKVVLITNMENHMTDWELYLAGKSRQW
;
A
#
# COMPACT_ATOMS: atom_id res chain seq x y z
N MET A 1 16.43 41.20 -18.77
CA MET A 1 15.44 41.45 -17.68
C MET A 1 15.96 40.73 -16.46
N ASN A 2 15.86 41.34 -15.30
CA ASN A 2 16.19 40.63 -14.06
C ASN A 2 15.16 39.52 -13.83
N PRO A 3 15.54 38.41 -13.19
CA PRO A 3 14.59 37.33 -12.86
C PRO A 3 13.58 37.81 -11.80
N PHE A 4 12.42 37.18 -11.74
CA PHE A 4 11.48 37.34 -10.64
C PHE A 4 12.08 36.75 -9.36
N GLN A 5 12.06 37.52 -8.27
CA GLN A 5 12.51 37.03 -6.96
C GLN A 5 11.32 36.56 -6.12
N LEU A 6 11.18 35.25 -5.97
CA LEU A 6 10.22 34.67 -5.04
C LEU A 6 10.82 34.67 -3.64
N SER A 7 10.17 35.36 -2.72
CA SER A 7 10.60 35.53 -1.34
C SER A 7 9.43 35.31 -0.37
N ARG A 8 9.73 35.18 0.90
CA ARG A 8 8.73 34.86 1.94
C ARG A 8 7.54 35.84 1.99
N ASN A 9 7.74 37.10 1.56
CA ASN A 9 6.73 38.13 1.54
C ASN A 9 6.11 38.41 0.16
N THR A 10 6.36 37.55 -0.82
CA THR A 10 5.69 37.61 -2.12
C THR A 10 4.17 37.48 -1.92
N THR A 11 3.41 38.47 -2.45
CA THR A 11 1.95 38.51 -2.28
C THR A 11 1.27 37.55 -3.26
N LEU A 12 0.38 36.73 -2.76
CA LEU A 12 -0.44 35.82 -3.58
C LEU A 12 -1.88 36.39 -3.65
N LEU A 13 -2.32 36.74 -4.85
CA LEU A 13 -3.63 37.36 -5.13
C LEU A 13 -4.49 36.34 -5.92
N SER A 14 -5.60 35.93 -5.32
CA SER A 14 -6.56 34.97 -5.91
C SER A 14 -7.99 35.54 -6.00
N ASP A 15 -8.17 36.87 -5.92
CA ASP A 15 -9.47 37.51 -5.86
C ASP A 15 -10.40 37.19 -7.06
N ALA A 16 -9.82 36.80 -8.20
CA ALA A 16 -10.56 36.38 -9.40
C ALA A 16 -10.93 34.89 -9.39
N VAL A 17 -10.46 34.10 -8.41
CA VAL A 17 -10.58 32.64 -8.34
C VAL A 17 -10.92 32.26 -6.89
N THR A 18 -12.19 32.06 -6.61
CA THR A 18 -12.72 31.88 -5.25
C THR A 18 -13.08 30.44 -4.90
N GLU A 19 -12.67 29.48 -5.73
CA GLU A 19 -12.90 28.08 -5.46
C GLU A 19 -12.09 27.60 -4.24
N LYS A 20 -12.72 26.89 -3.31
CA LYS A 20 -12.13 26.37 -2.07
C LYS A 20 -10.82 25.61 -2.31
N ALA A 21 -10.78 24.79 -3.35
CA ALA A 21 -9.61 24.00 -3.72
C ALA A 21 -8.40 24.88 -4.07
N VAL A 22 -8.62 26.02 -4.70
CA VAL A 22 -7.57 26.99 -5.05
C VAL A 22 -7.11 27.76 -3.82
N GLU A 23 -8.02 28.16 -2.92
CA GLU A 23 -7.64 28.76 -1.64
C GLU A 23 -6.70 27.86 -0.85
N LEU A 24 -7.05 26.56 -0.71
CA LEU A 24 -6.22 25.56 -0.04
C LEU A 24 -4.87 25.36 -0.75
N ALA A 25 -4.83 25.42 -2.09
CA ALA A 25 -3.57 25.34 -2.84
C ALA A 25 -2.68 26.58 -2.59
N CYS A 26 -3.28 27.77 -2.49
CA CYS A 26 -2.56 28.98 -2.12
C CYS A 26 -1.98 28.91 -0.70
N GLU A 27 -2.72 28.35 0.24
CA GLU A 27 -2.24 28.10 1.61
C GLU A 27 -1.06 27.13 1.64
N ARG A 28 -1.13 26.04 0.83
CA ARG A 28 -0.01 25.11 0.67
C ARG A 28 1.25 25.78 0.12
N LEU A 29 1.12 26.63 -0.91
CA LEU A 29 2.28 27.36 -1.43
C LEU A 29 2.86 28.34 -0.39
N ARG A 30 2.01 29.07 0.38
CA ARG A 30 2.49 29.95 1.47
C ARG A 30 3.25 29.15 2.53
N ARG A 31 2.71 28.01 2.97
CA ARG A 31 3.39 27.09 3.90
C ARG A 31 4.75 26.64 3.36
N ASP A 32 4.82 26.29 2.07
CA ASP A 32 6.04 25.84 1.44
C ASP A 32 7.08 26.97 1.36
N MET A 33 6.66 28.20 1.02
CA MET A 33 7.51 29.39 1.08
C MET A 33 8.01 29.67 2.51
N GLU A 34 7.17 29.52 3.52
CA GLU A 34 7.57 29.68 4.92
C GLU A 34 8.61 28.67 5.39
N LYS A 35 8.55 27.44 4.87
CA LYS A 35 9.49 26.37 5.20
C LYS A 35 10.83 26.49 4.48
N THR A 36 10.85 27.07 3.28
CA THR A 36 12.01 27.05 2.38
C THR A 36 12.68 28.41 2.19
N LEU A 37 12.05 29.51 2.59
CA LEU A 37 12.59 30.87 2.40
C LEU A 37 12.72 31.61 3.75
N THR A 38 13.85 32.33 3.93
CA THR A 38 14.10 33.08 5.16
C THR A 38 13.88 34.57 5.02
N ASP A 39 14.25 35.17 3.88
CA ASP A 39 14.33 36.59 3.74
C ASP A 39 13.01 37.23 3.33
N ILE A 40 12.77 38.41 3.92
CA ILE A 40 11.80 39.36 3.43
C ILE A 40 12.56 40.30 2.51
N VAL A 41 12.47 40.02 1.20
CA VAL A 41 13.01 40.96 0.20
C VAL A 41 12.08 42.14 0.11
N ASN A 42 12.65 43.37 0.19
CA ASN A 42 11.85 44.61 0.13
C ASN A 42 11.41 44.87 -1.34
N ASN A 43 10.65 43.97 -1.90
CA ASN A 43 10.05 44.05 -3.21
C ASN A 43 8.52 43.99 -3.12
N ARG A 44 7.83 44.44 -4.18
CA ARG A 44 6.37 44.33 -4.32
C ARG A 44 5.98 43.17 -5.24
N ASN A 45 6.76 42.10 -5.23
CA ASN A 45 6.55 40.96 -6.09
C ASN A 45 5.25 40.23 -5.72
N ARG A 46 4.50 39.85 -6.74
CA ARG A 46 3.19 39.21 -6.58
C ARG A 46 2.97 38.06 -7.56
N ILE A 47 2.16 37.14 -7.15
CA ILE A 47 1.60 36.06 -7.96
C ILE A 47 0.11 36.33 -8.09
N ILE A 48 -0.41 36.34 -9.30
CA ILE A 48 -1.83 36.66 -9.60
C ILE A 48 -2.44 35.45 -10.32
N LEU A 49 -3.63 35.02 -9.90
CA LEU A 49 -4.40 33.97 -10.56
C LEU A 49 -5.47 34.60 -11.46
N CYS A 50 -5.49 34.22 -12.75
CA CYS A 50 -6.40 34.74 -13.75
C CYS A 50 -7.05 33.58 -14.55
N LYS A 51 -8.36 33.60 -14.70
CA LYS A 51 -9.05 32.63 -15.58
C LYS A 51 -8.77 32.97 -17.05
N LYS A 52 -8.48 31.91 -17.84
CA LYS A 52 -8.23 31.95 -19.27
C LYS A 52 -8.86 30.72 -19.94
N ASP A 53 -9.33 30.84 -21.16
CA ASP A 53 -9.84 29.72 -21.94
C ASP A 53 -8.67 28.82 -22.40
N LEU A 54 -8.35 27.84 -21.60
CA LEU A 54 -7.35 26.79 -21.81
C LEU A 54 -8.04 25.43 -21.76
N LYS A 55 -7.34 24.37 -22.14
CA LYS A 55 -7.86 23.02 -21.93
C LYS A 55 -7.91 22.72 -20.42
N PRO A 56 -8.83 21.84 -19.97
CA PRO A 56 -8.90 21.46 -18.57
C PRO A 56 -7.54 21.01 -18.02
N GLU A 57 -7.27 21.39 -16.77
CA GLU A 57 -6.05 21.07 -16.03
C GLU A 57 -4.74 21.72 -16.57
N GLN A 58 -4.80 22.39 -17.72
CA GLN A 58 -3.63 23.11 -18.26
C GLN A 58 -3.51 24.52 -17.69
N TYR A 59 -2.28 24.97 -17.54
CA TYR A 59 -1.94 26.30 -17.09
C TYR A 59 -0.85 26.96 -17.95
N GLU A 60 -0.79 28.28 -17.88
CA GLU A 60 0.26 29.10 -18.45
C GLU A 60 0.78 30.07 -17.39
N LEU A 61 2.09 30.22 -17.30
CA LEU A 61 2.73 31.22 -16.42
C LEU A 61 3.36 32.31 -17.28
N GLU A 62 2.99 33.55 -17.03
CA GLU A 62 3.69 34.73 -17.52
C GLU A 62 4.55 35.30 -16.38
N VAL A 63 5.88 35.23 -16.52
CA VAL A 63 6.81 35.68 -15.49
C VAL A 63 7.51 36.95 -15.95
N THR A 64 7.35 38.02 -15.20
CA THR A 64 8.03 39.31 -15.33
C THR A 64 8.92 39.56 -14.10
N GLU A 65 9.69 40.64 -14.07
CA GLU A 65 10.55 40.99 -12.93
C GLU A 65 9.80 41.15 -11.60
N GLN A 66 8.53 41.59 -11.65
CA GLN A 66 7.73 41.92 -10.45
C GLN A 66 6.47 41.07 -10.28
N GLU A 67 6.07 40.31 -11.28
CA GLU A 67 4.81 39.61 -11.30
C GLU A 67 4.91 38.25 -11.99
N ILE A 68 4.27 37.23 -11.39
CA ILE A 68 3.91 36.00 -12.04
C ILE A 68 2.39 36.01 -12.21
N THR A 69 1.91 35.98 -13.44
CA THR A 69 0.49 35.77 -13.72
C THR A 69 0.29 34.31 -14.10
N ILE A 70 -0.56 33.60 -13.34
CA ILE A 70 -0.97 32.21 -13.58
C ILE A 70 -2.32 32.21 -14.27
N TYR A 71 -2.37 31.71 -15.50
CA TYR A 71 -3.61 31.49 -16.22
C TYR A 71 -4.05 30.04 -16.13
N GLY A 72 -5.33 29.81 -15.86
CA GLY A 72 -5.92 28.47 -15.75
C GLY A 72 -7.38 28.45 -16.20
N ALA A 73 -7.85 27.30 -16.66
CA ALA A 73 -9.24 27.10 -17.07
C ALA A 73 -10.15 26.71 -15.88
N ASP A 74 -9.63 25.90 -14.97
CA ASP A 74 -10.33 25.30 -13.84
C ASP A 74 -9.47 25.31 -12.56
N ALA A 75 -10.03 24.83 -11.44
CA ALA A 75 -9.34 24.80 -10.17
C ALA A 75 -8.04 23.98 -10.22
N ARG A 76 -8.04 22.82 -10.90
CA ARG A 76 -6.85 21.97 -11.00
C ARG A 76 -5.72 22.60 -11.80
N SER A 77 -6.04 23.39 -12.82
CA SER A 77 -5.03 24.21 -13.52
C SER A 77 -4.22 25.07 -12.55
N PHE A 78 -4.89 25.76 -11.62
CA PHE A 78 -4.22 26.59 -10.61
C PHE A 78 -3.47 25.76 -9.58
N ILE A 79 -4.06 24.65 -9.11
CA ILE A 79 -3.42 23.74 -8.16
C ILE A 79 -2.09 23.22 -8.74
N TYR A 80 -2.10 22.76 -9.98
CA TYR A 80 -0.88 22.23 -10.61
C TYR A 80 0.16 23.29 -10.90
N ALA A 81 -0.26 24.52 -11.27
CA ALA A 81 0.67 25.64 -11.43
C ALA A 81 1.36 26.01 -10.11
N LEU A 82 0.60 26.06 -9.01
CA LEU A 82 1.14 26.35 -7.68
C LEU A 82 2.05 25.22 -7.18
N ASN A 83 1.69 23.96 -7.44
CA ASN A 83 2.53 22.81 -7.15
C ASN A 83 3.82 22.82 -7.99
N TYR A 84 3.75 23.20 -9.27
CA TYR A 84 4.92 23.37 -10.14
C TYR A 84 5.90 24.41 -9.58
N LEU A 85 5.40 25.57 -9.14
CA LEU A 85 6.25 26.59 -8.51
C LEU A 85 6.90 26.06 -7.22
N SER A 86 6.15 25.31 -6.42
CA SER A 86 6.64 24.71 -5.19
C SER A 86 7.71 23.64 -5.45
N GLU A 87 7.46 22.70 -6.35
CA GLU A 87 8.39 21.63 -6.67
C GLU A 87 9.66 22.16 -7.36
N THR A 88 9.47 22.92 -8.43
CA THR A 88 10.58 23.33 -9.31
C THR A 88 11.49 24.36 -8.66
N TYR A 89 10.95 25.34 -7.94
CA TYR A 89 11.72 26.45 -7.43
C TYR A 89 11.96 26.41 -5.93
N LEU A 90 10.99 25.92 -5.14
CA LEU A 90 11.17 25.77 -3.70
C LEU A 90 11.75 24.39 -3.32
N GLY A 91 11.75 23.42 -4.26
CA GLY A 91 12.26 22.08 -4.02
C GLY A 91 11.39 21.21 -3.10
N VAL A 92 10.10 21.53 -2.97
CA VAL A 92 9.16 20.75 -2.15
C VAL A 92 8.56 19.62 -3.00
N LEU A 93 9.07 18.42 -2.83
CA LEU A 93 8.73 17.26 -3.63
C LEU A 93 7.32 16.70 -3.31
N PRO A 94 6.70 15.92 -4.23
CA PRO A 94 5.34 15.38 -4.03
C PRO A 94 5.14 14.63 -2.72
N PHE A 95 6.09 13.79 -2.33
CA PHE A 95 6.03 12.99 -1.10
C PHE A 95 6.83 13.59 0.07
N TRP A 96 7.00 14.93 0.10
CA TRP A 96 7.78 15.61 1.14
C TRP A 96 7.38 15.19 2.57
N PHE A 97 6.10 15.05 2.82
CA PHE A 97 5.57 14.63 4.11
C PHE A 97 5.86 13.15 4.41
N TRP A 98 5.66 12.28 3.42
CA TRP A 98 5.79 10.83 3.56
C TRP A 98 7.23 10.35 3.65
N ASN A 99 8.16 11.11 3.09
CA ASN A 99 9.60 10.86 3.10
C ASN A 99 10.37 11.75 4.09
N ASP A 100 9.69 12.50 4.98
CA ASP A 100 10.38 13.43 5.89
C ASP A 100 11.43 14.28 5.17
N GLN A 101 11.09 14.76 3.98
CA GLN A 101 12.02 15.48 3.12
C GLN A 101 12.71 16.60 3.87
N LYS A 102 14.04 16.62 3.88
CA LYS A 102 14.85 17.75 4.35
C LYS A 102 14.89 18.80 3.27
N MET A 103 14.17 19.88 3.50
CA MET A 103 14.09 20.99 2.56
C MET A 103 15.32 21.89 2.69
N GLU A 104 15.89 22.29 1.55
CA GLU A 104 16.92 23.33 1.52
C GLU A 104 16.27 24.69 1.83
N VAL A 105 16.88 25.42 2.77
CA VAL A 105 16.41 26.76 3.14
C VAL A 105 17.27 27.81 2.44
N LYS A 106 16.62 28.70 1.66
CA LYS A 106 17.25 29.75 0.85
C LYS A 106 16.80 31.12 1.32
N SER A 107 17.57 32.14 0.99
CA SER A 107 17.14 33.53 1.23
C SER A 107 15.92 33.87 0.38
N TYR A 108 16.02 33.63 -0.90
CA TYR A 108 14.98 33.75 -1.93
C TYR A 108 15.34 32.82 -3.09
N VAL A 109 14.43 32.64 -4.03
CA VAL A 109 14.70 31.94 -5.29
C VAL A 109 14.42 32.84 -6.48
N GLU A 110 15.18 32.64 -7.58
CA GLU A 110 15.04 33.39 -8.82
C GLU A 110 14.32 32.56 -9.87
N ILE A 111 13.28 33.14 -10.47
CA ILE A 111 12.49 32.53 -11.55
C ILE A 111 12.76 33.34 -12.82
N PRO A 112 13.30 32.75 -13.88
CA PRO A 112 13.57 33.47 -15.13
C PRO A 112 12.29 34.08 -15.72
N CYS A 113 12.39 35.30 -16.25
CA CYS A 113 11.28 35.92 -16.99
C CYS A 113 10.98 35.14 -18.27
N GLY A 114 9.71 34.93 -18.58
CA GLY A 114 9.28 34.21 -19.76
C GLY A 114 7.86 33.67 -19.64
N THR A 115 7.44 32.91 -20.62
CA THR A 115 6.15 32.21 -20.61
C THR A 115 6.40 30.71 -20.54
N TYR A 116 5.71 30.05 -19.62
CA TYR A 116 5.80 28.61 -19.37
C TYR A 116 4.41 28.02 -19.57
N HIS A 117 4.34 26.86 -20.22
CA HIS A 117 3.10 26.14 -20.50
C HIS A 117 3.17 24.74 -19.92
N SER A 118 2.08 24.29 -19.31
CA SER A 118 1.92 22.91 -18.94
C SER A 118 1.55 22.07 -20.17
N GLU A 119 1.97 20.82 -20.17
CA GLU A 119 1.49 19.81 -21.12
C GLU A 119 0.34 19.00 -20.49
N ALA A 120 -0.53 18.47 -21.33
CA ALA A 120 -1.57 17.53 -20.87
C ALA A 120 -0.93 16.18 -20.55
N ASP A 121 -1.35 15.55 -19.47
CA ASP A 121 -0.94 14.19 -19.14
C ASP A 121 -1.48 13.16 -20.18
N ARG A 122 -0.81 12.01 -20.28
CA ARG A 122 -1.24 10.91 -21.18
C ARG A 122 -2.53 10.27 -20.70
N ILE A 123 -2.74 10.23 -19.41
CA ILE A 123 -3.87 9.58 -18.74
C ILE A 123 -4.85 10.66 -18.31
N ARG A 124 -6.13 10.52 -18.68
CA ARG A 124 -7.16 11.53 -18.39
C ARG A 124 -7.53 11.57 -16.91
N TYR A 125 -7.91 10.44 -16.30
CA TYR A 125 -8.24 10.32 -14.90
C TYR A 125 -7.15 9.51 -14.19
N ARG A 126 -6.47 10.13 -13.24
CA ARG A 126 -5.27 9.65 -12.57
C ARG A 126 -5.52 9.64 -11.08
N GLY A 127 -5.62 8.47 -10.49
CA GLY A 127 -6.05 8.43 -9.11
C GLY A 127 -5.50 7.29 -8.28
N TRP A 128 -5.72 7.44 -6.98
CA TRP A 128 -5.42 6.41 -5.99
C TRP A 128 -6.69 5.89 -5.33
N PHE A 129 -6.68 4.61 -5.05
CA PHE A 129 -7.58 4.00 -4.09
C PHE A 129 -6.83 3.78 -2.78
N ILE A 130 -7.27 4.46 -1.73
CA ILE A 130 -6.71 4.32 -0.39
C ILE A 130 -7.43 3.13 0.26
N ASN A 131 -6.99 1.93 -0.11
CA ASN A 131 -7.56 0.65 0.31
C ASN A 131 -6.72 0.01 1.40
N ASP A 132 -7.30 -0.86 2.22
CA ASP A 132 -6.58 -1.53 3.32
C ASP A 132 -5.87 -0.52 4.26
N GLU A 133 -6.50 0.61 4.48
CA GLU A 133 -5.95 1.84 5.06
C GLU A 133 -5.82 1.77 6.59
N VAL A 134 -5.60 0.57 7.15
CA VAL A 134 -5.62 0.33 8.60
C VAL A 134 -4.56 1.11 9.38
N LEU A 135 -3.38 1.39 8.78
CA LEU A 135 -2.34 2.16 9.44
C LEU A 135 -2.71 3.66 9.49
N ILE A 136 -3.24 4.20 8.39
CA ILE A 136 -3.65 5.60 8.30
C ILE A 136 -4.87 5.89 9.18
N SER A 137 -5.85 5.00 9.20
CA SER A 137 -7.15 5.19 9.87
C SER A 137 -7.05 5.41 11.38
N HIS A 138 -6.00 4.91 12.03
CA HIS A 138 -5.78 5.06 13.47
C HIS A 138 -4.66 6.05 13.80
N TRP A 139 -3.96 6.53 12.80
CA TRP A 139 -2.84 7.44 12.98
C TRP A 139 -3.30 8.91 12.84
N THR A 140 -2.69 9.81 13.62
CA THR A 140 -3.04 11.24 13.63
C THR A 140 -1.89 12.15 13.23
N ALA A 141 -0.72 11.58 12.96
CA ALA A 141 0.54 12.32 12.76
C ALA A 141 0.85 13.34 13.88
N GLY A 142 0.26 13.15 15.07
CA GLY A 142 0.36 14.09 16.19
C GLY A 142 -0.49 15.37 16.04
N VAL A 143 -1.40 15.44 15.06
CA VAL A 143 -2.23 16.61 14.75
C VAL A 143 -3.72 16.29 14.92
N SER A 144 -4.31 15.57 13.96
CA SER A 144 -5.72 15.19 13.96
C SER A 144 -5.94 13.91 13.15
N LYS A 145 -7.14 13.33 13.20
CA LYS A 145 -7.50 12.17 12.38
C LYS A 145 -7.59 12.50 10.89
N ASP A 146 -7.91 13.73 10.55
CA ASP A 146 -8.09 14.18 9.17
C ASP A 146 -6.77 14.53 8.50
N TYR A 147 -5.78 14.97 9.31
CA TYR A 147 -4.50 15.46 8.79
C TYR A 147 -3.71 14.42 7.94
N PRO A 148 -3.61 13.13 8.30
CA PRO A 148 -3.01 12.15 7.42
C PRO A 148 -3.68 12.05 6.05
N TRP A 149 -5.01 12.16 6.01
CA TRP A 149 -5.78 12.11 4.76
C TRP A 149 -5.56 13.35 3.89
N GLU A 150 -5.51 14.53 4.50
CA GLU A 150 -5.10 15.75 3.80
C GLU A 150 -3.72 15.57 3.15
N MET A 151 -2.77 14.92 3.85
CA MET A 151 -1.43 14.66 3.32
C MET A 151 -1.41 13.59 2.22
N VAL A 152 -2.31 12.62 2.24
CA VAL A 152 -2.54 11.69 1.11
C VAL A 152 -3.01 12.47 -0.12
N PHE A 153 -4.06 13.28 0.04
CA PHE A 153 -4.66 14.03 -1.06
C PHE A 153 -3.70 15.08 -1.61
N GLU A 154 -2.93 15.75 -0.74
CA GLU A 154 -1.87 16.66 -1.17
C GLU A 154 -0.80 15.94 -2.01
N ALA A 155 -0.31 14.79 -1.58
CA ALA A 155 0.68 14.03 -2.33
C ALA A 155 0.14 13.62 -3.72
N LEU A 156 -1.10 13.17 -3.79
CA LEU A 156 -1.76 12.82 -5.05
C LEU A 156 -1.85 14.03 -6.01
N LEU A 157 -2.30 15.18 -5.52
CA LEU A 157 -2.38 16.42 -6.30
C LEU A 157 -0.99 16.92 -6.76
N ARG A 158 0.05 16.76 -5.93
CA ARG A 158 1.43 17.11 -6.31
C ARG A 158 2.00 16.17 -7.37
N CYS A 159 1.56 14.91 -7.37
CA CYS A 159 1.87 13.95 -8.45
C CYS A 159 1.14 14.26 -9.78
N GLY A 160 0.20 15.22 -9.79
CA GLY A 160 -0.66 15.50 -10.94
C GLY A 160 -1.91 14.61 -10.99
N GLY A 161 -2.24 13.92 -9.90
CA GLY A 161 -3.47 13.14 -9.79
C GLY A 161 -4.71 14.02 -9.66
N ASN A 162 -5.86 13.52 -10.12
CA ASN A 162 -7.12 14.25 -10.16
C ASN A 162 -8.32 13.45 -9.61
N LEU A 163 -8.13 12.17 -9.24
CA LEU A 163 -9.19 11.25 -8.86
C LEU A 163 -8.82 10.46 -7.61
N VAL A 164 -9.77 10.20 -6.71
CA VAL A 164 -9.52 9.38 -5.52
C VAL A 164 -10.72 8.53 -5.12
N ILE A 165 -10.44 7.32 -4.60
CA ILE A 165 -11.33 6.61 -3.67
C ILE A 165 -10.74 6.84 -2.28
N PRO A 166 -11.37 7.66 -1.43
CA PRO A 166 -10.78 8.13 -0.17
C PRO A 166 -11.01 7.15 0.99
N GLY A 167 -10.55 5.91 0.84
CA GLY A 167 -10.74 4.84 1.81
C GLY A 167 -11.91 3.93 1.48
N THR A 168 -12.23 3.00 2.40
CA THR A 168 -13.30 2.02 2.27
C THR A 168 -14.43 2.31 3.27
N ASP A 169 -15.65 1.89 2.94
CA ASP A 169 -16.83 1.93 3.80
C ASP A 169 -17.03 3.31 4.49
N LYS A 170 -16.90 3.38 5.81
CA LYS A 170 -17.06 4.62 6.57
C LYS A 170 -16.04 5.69 6.18
N ASN A 171 -14.79 5.27 5.98
CA ASN A 171 -13.71 6.19 5.66
C ASN A 171 -13.98 6.91 4.34
N SER A 172 -14.43 6.17 3.31
CA SER A 172 -14.79 6.75 2.02
C SER A 172 -15.78 7.91 2.17
N ARG A 173 -16.82 7.75 2.99
CA ARG A 173 -17.82 8.79 3.22
C ARG A 173 -17.34 9.95 4.09
N ILE A 174 -16.46 9.68 5.04
CA ILE A 174 -15.91 10.71 5.95
C ILE A 174 -14.94 11.63 5.20
N TYR A 175 -14.09 11.04 4.35
CA TYR A 175 -12.96 11.75 3.73
C TYR A 175 -13.21 12.23 2.30
N ALA A 176 -14.32 11.80 1.64
CA ALA A 176 -14.71 12.32 0.34
C ALA A 176 -14.90 13.86 0.31
N PRO A 177 -15.58 14.49 1.28
CA PRO A 177 -15.70 15.95 1.29
C PRO A 177 -14.34 16.67 1.39
N ILE A 178 -13.39 16.14 2.16
CA ILE A 178 -12.05 16.73 2.29
C ILE A 178 -11.32 16.64 0.95
N ALA A 179 -11.37 15.48 0.29
CA ALA A 179 -10.76 15.28 -1.01
C ALA A 179 -11.36 16.21 -2.08
N SER A 180 -12.68 16.35 -2.10
CA SER A 180 -13.43 17.26 -2.99
C SER A 180 -13.06 18.73 -2.74
N ASP A 181 -13.05 19.17 -1.48
CA ASP A 181 -12.60 20.51 -1.09
C ASP A 181 -11.17 20.81 -1.55
N MET A 182 -10.31 19.81 -1.61
CA MET A 182 -8.93 19.94 -2.10
C MET A 182 -8.81 19.95 -3.62
N GLY A 183 -9.89 19.62 -4.37
CA GLY A 183 -9.96 19.66 -5.84
C GLY A 183 -9.84 18.30 -6.53
N LEU A 184 -9.95 17.19 -5.78
CA LEU A 184 -9.99 15.85 -6.34
C LEU A 184 -11.42 15.45 -6.74
N MET A 185 -11.56 14.79 -7.87
CA MET A 185 -12.77 14.06 -8.23
C MET A 185 -12.90 12.83 -7.34
N ILE A 186 -14.13 12.46 -7.03
CA ILE A 186 -14.43 11.28 -6.22
C ILE A 186 -14.83 10.12 -7.13
N THR A 187 -14.40 8.91 -6.83
CA THR A 187 -14.97 7.68 -7.39
C THR A 187 -15.13 6.63 -6.28
N HIS A 188 -15.66 5.46 -6.61
CA HIS A 188 -16.11 4.50 -5.61
C HIS A 188 -15.53 3.12 -5.83
N HIS A 189 -15.40 2.38 -4.74
CA HIS A 189 -15.04 0.98 -4.75
C HIS A 189 -16.14 0.13 -5.44
N HIS A 190 -15.76 -0.92 -6.13
CA HIS A 190 -16.71 -1.82 -6.80
C HIS A 190 -17.67 -2.54 -5.83
N ALA A 191 -17.29 -2.67 -4.55
CA ALA A 191 -18.15 -3.20 -3.50
C ALA A 191 -19.19 -2.18 -3.00
N GLU A 192 -19.02 -0.89 -3.33
CA GLU A 192 -19.85 0.25 -2.93
C GLU A 192 -20.30 1.05 -4.17
N PRO A 193 -21.05 0.43 -5.10
CA PRO A 193 -21.51 1.08 -6.32
C PRO A 193 -22.21 2.40 -6.00
N LEU A 194 -21.94 3.44 -6.80
CA LEU A 194 -22.46 4.81 -6.60
C LEU A 194 -22.06 5.45 -5.26
N GLY A 195 -21.11 4.85 -4.50
CA GLY A 195 -20.74 5.28 -3.14
C GLY A 195 -21.82 5.00 -2.10
N ALA A 196 -22.66 4.00 -2.36
CA ALA A 196 -23.70 3.61 -1.43
C ALA A 196 -23.14 2.89 -0.19
N GLU A 197 -23.84 3.01 0.90
CA GLU A 197 -23.53 2.24 2.10
C GLU A 197 -23.75 0.74 1.86
N MET A 198 -22.83 -0.09 2.38
CA MET A 198 -23.00 -1.55 2.31
C MET A 198 -24.30 -1.99 2.95
N PHE A 199 -25.01 -2.91 2.31
CA PHE A 199 -26.37 -3.32 2.72
C PHE A 199 -26.47 -3.74 4.19
N LEU A 200 -25.56 -4.60 4.68
CA LEU A 200 -25.58 -5.07 6.08
C LEU A 200 -25.20 -3.98 7.09
N ARG A 201 -24.59 -2.89 6.68
CA ARG A 201 -24.37 -1.73 7.54
C ARG A 201 -25.67 -0.95 7.76
N ALA A 202 -26.43 -0.74 6.69
CA ALA A 202 -27.70 -0.03 6.74
C ALA A 202 -28.82 -0.90 7.34
N TYR A 203 -28.79 -2.20 7.07
CA TYR A 203 -29.85 -3.17 7.44
C TYR A 203 -29.23 -4.44 8.06
N PRO A 204 -28.65 -4.39 9.27
CA PRO A 204 -27.88 -5.49 9.86
C PRO A 204 -28.69 -6.76 10.13
N ASP A 205 -30.00 -6.64 10.30
CA ASP A 205 -30.89 -7.76 10.60
C ASP A 205 -31.48 -8.43 9.35
N LEU A 206 -31.15 -7.92 8.14
CA LEU A 206 -31.69 -8.44 6.89
C LEU A 206 -30.63 -9.22 6.10
N LYS A 207 -31.07 -10.26 5.39
CA LYS A 207 -30.19 -10.97 4.46
C LYS A 207 -29.90 -10.07 3.23
N PRO A 208 -28.63 -9.89 2.79
CA PRO A 208 -28.28 -9.04 1.65
C PRO A 208 -28.62 -9.72 0.31
N SER A 209 -29.91 -9.94 0.07
CA SER A 209 -30.47 -10.57 -1.10
C SER A 209 -31.19 -9.54 -1.97
N TYR A 210 -30.72 -9.32 -3.20
CA TYR A 210 -31.37 -8.40 -4.12
C TYR A 210 -32.76 -8.87 -4.54
N LEU A 211 -33.02 -10.20 -4.63
CA LEU A 211 -34.33 -10.74 -4.91
C LEU A 211 -35.38 -10.37 -3.86
N LYS A 212 -34.99 -10.28 -2.61
CA LYS A 212 -35.90 -10.02 -1.49
C LYS A 212 -36.01 -8.53 -1.14
N HIS A 213 -34.93 -7.79 -1.34
CA HIS A 213 -34.75 -6.43 -0.84
C HIS A 213 -34.19 -5.48 -1.90
N GLY A 214 -34.49 -5.72 -3.18
CA GLY A 214 -34.01 -4.89 -4.29
C GLY A 214 -34.40 -3.41 -4.15
N ASP A 215 -35.60 -3.13 -3.61
CA ASP A 215 -36.07 -1.79 -3.29
C ASP A 215 -35.18 -1.06 -2.26
N LEU A 216 -34.65 -1.80 -1.27
CA LEU A 216 -33.74 -1.23 -0.27
C LEU A 216 -32.35 -0.96 -0.87
N PHE A 217 -31.85 -1.81 -1.77
CA PHE A 217 -30.64 -1.52 -2.53
C PHE A 217 -30.81 -0.29 -3.41
N ASP A 218 -31.91 -0.22 -4.18
CA ASP A 218 -32.24 0.92 -5.03
C ASP A 218 -32.30 2.22 -4.22
N LYS A 219 -32.88 2.18 -3.00
CA LYS A 219 -32.92 3.32 -2.09
C LYS A 219 -31.55 3.76 -1.63
N LEU A 220 -30.66 2.82 -1.24
CA LEU A 220 -29.28 3.14 -0.83
C LEU A 220 -28.52 3.84 -1.96
N TRP A 221 -28.69 3.37 -3.20
CA TRP A 221 -28.05 4.00 -4.37
C TRP A 221 -28.60 5.40 -4.63
N GLN A 222 -29.92 5.62 -4.56
CA GLN A 222 -30.53 6.94 -4.72
C GLN A 222 -30.06 7.92 -3.65
N GLU A 223 -30.02 7.50 -2.38
CA GLU A 223 -29.53 8.34 -1.28
C GLU A 223 -28.05 8.71 -1.47
N ALA A 224 -27.24 7.79 -2.00
CA ALA A 224 -25.84 8.04 -2.28
C ALA A 224 -25.65 9.05 -3.43
N VAL A 225 -26.41 8.95 -4.50
CA VAL A 225 -26.37 9.90 -5.61
C VAL A 225 -26.81 11.29 -5.15
N GLU A 226 -27.90 11.39 -4.41
CA GLU A 226 -28.39 12.69 -3.91
C GLU A 226 -27.38 13.36 -2.96
N ARG A 227 -26.70 12.58 -2.13
CA ARG A 227 -25.66 13.09 -1.22
C ARG A 227 -24.49 13.74 -1.94
N GLN A 228 -24.13 13.24 -3.11
CA GLN A 228 -22.94 13.62 -3.87
C GLN A 228 -23.26 14.51 -5.08
N LYS A 229 -24.47 15.03 -5.20
CA LYS A 229 -24.92 15.78 -6.38
C LYS A 229 -24.13 17.06 -6.68
N ASP A 230 -23.50 17.65 -5.63
CA ASP A 230 -22.73 18.88 -5.73
C ASP A 230 -21.21 18.60 -5.84
N GLU A 231 -20.79 17.33 -5.82
CA GLU A 231 -19.42 16.88 -5.96
C GLU A 231 -19.10 16.50 -7.41
N GLU A 232 -17.83 16.61 -7.80
CA GLU A 232 -17.34 16.10 -9.09
C GLU A 232 -17.05 14.60 -8.98
N VAL A 233 -17.96 13.78 -9.50
CA VAL A 233 -17.95 12.33 -9.31
C VAL A 233 -17.77 11.57 -10.62
N ILE A 234 -16.85 10.60 -10.64
CA ILE A 234 -16.78 9.55 -11.66
C ILE A 234 -17.52 8.33 -11.11
N TRP A 235 -18.75 8.16 -11.57
CA TRP A 235 -19.66 7.17 -11.02
C TRP A 235 -19.24 5.73 -11.34
N ASN A 236 -19.06 4.91 -10.30
CA ASN A 236 -18.87 3.48 -10.46
C ASN A 236 -20.23 2.77 -10.42
N ILE A 237 -20.58 2.09 -11.51
CA ILE A 237 -21.79 1.27 -11.62
C ILE A 237 -21.42 -0.21 -11.66
N GLY A 238 -22.22 -1.04 -11.00
CA GLY A 238 -22.01 -2.48 -10.93
C GLY A 238 -22.76 -3.10 -9.75
N PHE A 239 -22.65 -4.40 -9.60
CA PHE A 239 -23.23 -5.09 -8.46
C PHE A 239 -22.43 -6.36 -8.16
N ARG A 240 -21.91 -6.45 -6.96
CA ARG A 240 -21.19 -7.64 -6.50
C ARG A 240 -21.98 -8.38 -5.42
N GLY A 241 -22.59 -7.66 -4.49
CA GLY A 241 -23.35 -8.22 -3.39
C GLY A 241 -23.19 -7.43 -2.13
N GLN A 242 -22.77 -8.11 -1.06
CA GLN A 242 -22.39 -7.50 0.22
C GLN A 242 -20.87 -7.38 0.29
N GLY A 243 -20.34 -6.18 0.15
CA GLY A 243 -18.90 -6.01 0.06
C GLY A 243 -18.33 -6.83 -1.10
N ASP A 244 -17.29 -7.61 -0.85
CA ASP A 244 -16.68 -8.51 -1.81
C ASP A 244 -17.32 -9.90 -1.89
N VAL A 245 -18.31 -10.19 -1.04
CA VAL A 245 -19.05 -11.45 -1.10
C VAL A 245 -19.99 -11.45 -2.31
N PRO A 246 -19.84 -12.40 -3.24
CA PRO A 246 -20.70 -12.47 -4.42
C PRO A 246 -22.17 -12.66 -4.07
N PHE A 247 -23.07 -11.93 -4.73
CA PHE A 247 -24.50 -11.97 -4.43
C PHE A 247 -25.14 -13.36 -4.56
N TRP A 248 -24.61 -14.23 -5.43
CA TRP A 248 -25.10 -15.59 -5.60
C TRP A 248 -24.81 -16.51 -4.40
N GLU A 249 -23.91 -16.15 -3.51
CA GLU A 249 -23.76 -16.86 -2.22
C GLU A 249 -24.94 -16.59 -1.29
N ASN A 250 -25.56 -15.44 -1.44
CA ASN A 250 -26.77 -15.07 -0.70
C ASN A 250 -28.06 -15.51 -1.39
N ASP A 251 -28.04 -15.72 -2.71
CA ASP A 251 -29.21 -16.02 -3.53
C ASP A 251 -28.94 -17.22 -4.47
N SER A 252 -29.25 -18.41 -4.00
CA SER A 252 -29.06 -19.68 -4.75
C SER A 252 -29.83 -19.77 -6.09
N ALA A 253 -30.73 -18.84 -6.38
CA ALA A 253 -31.39 -18.74 -7.68
C ALA A 253 -30.45 -18.35 -8.81
N PHE A 254 -29.29 -17.74 -8.48
CA PHE A 254 -28.27 -17.31 -9.45
C PHE A 254 -27.16 -18.34 -9.59
N ASP A 255 -27.54 -19.58 -9.92
CA ASP A 255 -26.67 -20.76 -10.03
C ASP A 255 -25.88 -20.81 -11.35
N THR A 256 -26.27 -20.06 -12.39
CA THR A 256 -25.59 -20.02 -13.69
C THR A 256 -25.04 -18.63 -14.03
N SER A 257 -24.03 -18.60 -14.90
CA SER A 257 -23.40 -17.36 -15.37
C SER A 257 -24.38 -16.45 -16.12
N GLU A 258 -25.32 -17.04 -16.87
CA GLU A 258 -26.35 -16.32 -17.63
C GLU A 258 -27.28 -15.55 -16.69
N LYS A 259 -27.83 -16.21 -15.65
CA LYS A 259 -28.68 -15.58 -14.65
C LYS A 259 -27.96 -14.47 -13.87
N ARG A 260 -26.68 -14.68 -13.55
CA ARG A 260 -25.84 -13.66 -12.91
C ARG A 260 -25.65 -12.46 -13.82
N GLY A 261 -25.29 -12.68 -15.07
CA GLY A 261 -25.12 -11.62 -16.08
C GLY A 261 -26.40 -10.84 -16.34
N GLU A 262 -27.55 -11.50 -16.40
CA GLU A 262 -28.86 -10.85 -16.58
C GLU A 262 -29.19 -9.92 -15.40
N LEU A 263 -29.00 -10.38 -14.16
CA LEU A 263 -29.23 -9.54 -12.98
C LEU A 263 -28.31 -8.33 -12.96
N ILE A 264 -27.00 -8.54 -13.15
CA ILE A 264 -26.01 -7.45 -13.17
C ILE A 264 -26.36 -6.42 -14.25
N SER A 265 -26.69 -6.87 -15.47
CA SER A 265 -27.10 -5.99 -16.56
C SER A 265 -28.33 -5.14 -16.22
N ASN A 266 -29.33 -5.73 -15.57
CA ASN A 266 -30.55 -5.03 -15.16
C ASN A 266 -30.25 -4.00 -14.05
N ILE A 267 -29.41 -4.35 -13.08
CA ILE A 267 -28.99 -3.44 -12.01
C ILE A 267 -28.17 -2.27 -12.58
N MET A 268 -27.18 -2.55 -13.43
CA MET A 268 -26.37 -1.50 -14.05
C MET A 268 -27.22 -0.52 -14.87
N LYS A 269 -28.25 -1.00 -15.59
CA LYS A 269 -29.20 -0.13 -16.29
C LYS A 269 -29.96 0.80 -15.34
N LYS A 270 -30.38 0.31 -14.17
CA LYS A 270 -31.04 1.13 -13.16
C LYS A 270 -30.09 2.17 -12.58
N GLN A 271 -28.88 1.77 -12.19
CA GLN A 271 -27.86 2.66 -11.65
C GLN A 271 -27.47 3.74 -12.68
N TYR A 272 -27.28 3.35 -13.94
CA TYR A 272 -27.01 4.29 -15.02
C TYR A 272 -28.16 5.31 -15.18
N ALA A 273 -29.42 4.88 -15.09
CA ALA A 273 -30.56 5.78 -15.16
C ALA A 273 -30.62 6.80 -14.00
N MET A 274 -30.08 6.45 -12.82
CA MET A 274 -30.02 7.35 -11.67
C MET A 274 -29.00 8.48 -11.85
N VAL A 275 -27.92 8.25 -12.59
CA VAL A 275 -26.79 9.19 -12.72
C VAL A 275 -26.60 9.74 -14.15
N ARG A 276 -27.37 9.28 -15.14
CA ARG A 276 -27.14 9.60 -16.56
C ARG A 276 -27.12 11.09 -16.90
N GLU A 277 -27.88 11.90 -16.16
CA GLU A 277 -27.90 13.36 -16.37
C GLU A 277 -26.63 14.05 -15.83
N GLN A 278 -25.86 13.31 -15.01
CA GLN A 278 -24.62 13.75 -14.40
C GLN A 278 -23.37 13.18 -15.10
N ILE A 279 -23.57 12.22 -16.04
CA ILE A 279 -22.48 11.64 -16.83
C ILE A 279 -22.40 12.39 -18.17
N PRO A 280 -21.34 13.20 -18.39
CA PRO A 280 -21.20 13.97 -19.63
C PRO A 280 -20.76 13.12 -20.85
N GLU A 281 -20.31 11.88 -20.66
CA GLU A 281 -19.68 11.04 -21.69
C GLU A 281 -19.97 9.54 -21.49
N ASP A 282 -19.49 8.71 -22.44
CA ASP A 282 -19.67 7.26 -22.44
C ASP A 282 -18.97 6.55 -21.27
N VAL A 283 -19.42 5.32 -21.00
CA VAL A 283 -18.90 4.46 -19.93
C VAL A 283 -17.46 4.06 -20.19
N ILE A 284 -16.63 4.10 -19.15
CA ILE A 284 -15.25 3.60 -19.15
C ILE A 284 -15.26 2.16 -18.63
N LEU A 285 -14.69 1.22 -19.40
CA LEU A 285 -14.49 -0.16 -18.98
C LEU A 285 -13.18 -0.29 -18.19
N ILE A 286 -13.26 -0.79 -16.97
CA ILE A 286 -12.09 -0.95 -16.09
C ILE A 286 -11.54 -2.37 -16.16
N TRP A 287 -10.25 -2.48 -16.46
CA TRP A 287 -9.48 -3.71 -16.52
C TRP A 287 -8.57 -3.78 -15.29
N ALA A 288 -8.68 -4.86 -14.53
CA ALA A 288 -7.84 -5.03 -13.33
C ALA A 288 -6.68 -5.99 -13.62
N ASP A 289 -5.51 -5.69 -13.05
CA ASP A 289 -4.42 -6.67 -12.95
C ASP A 289 -4.79 -7.85 -12.04
N ASN A 290 -3.91 -8.83 -11.94
CA ASN A 290 -4.14 -10.01 -11.09
C ASN A 290 -3.90 -9.77 -9.59
N GLY A 291 -3.65 -8.54 -9.17
CA GLY A 291 -3.29 -8.17 -7.80
C GLY A 291 -1.80 -8.29 -7.47
N TYR A 292 -1.00 -8.73 -8.44
CA TYR A 292 0.48 -8.78 -8.40
C TYR A 292 1.12 -7.96 -9.52
N GLY A 293 0.40 -7.00 -10.08
CA GLY A 293 0.88 -6.10 -11.12
C GLY A 293 0.88 -6.65 -12.54
N LYS A 294 0.43 -7.89 -12.79
CA LYS A 294 0.34 -8.46 -14.14
C LYS A 294 -1.04 -8.23 -14.74
N MET A 295 -1.10 -7.67 -15.95
CA MET A 295 -2.37 -7.41 -16.67
C MET A 295 -2.98 -8.70 -17.23
N VAL A 296 -3.37 -9.60 -16.32
CA VAL A 296 -4.12 -10.83 -16.60
C VAL A 296 -5.21 -11.02 -15.56
N SER A 297 -6.30 -11.66 -15.94
CA SER A 297 -7.41 -11.91 -15.02
C SER A 297 -7.00 -12.93 -13.94
N ARG A 298 -7.47 -12.68 -12.73
CA ARG A 298 -7.41 -13.61 -11.60
C ARG A 298 -8.72 -14.39 -11.54
N ARG A 299 -8.77 -15.54 -12.20
CA ARG A 299 -9.91 -16.46 -12.11
C ARG A 299 -9.51 -17.67 -11.28
N GLN A 300 -10.34 -18.12 -10.34
CA GLN A 300 -10.15 -19.32 -9.53
C GLN A 300 -8.77 -19.40 -8.85
N GLY A 301 -8.36 -18.32 -8.18
CA GLY A 301 -7.04 -18.21 -7.57
C GLY A 301 -6.01 -17.51 -8.45
N ASN A 302 -4.76 -17.48 -8.00
CA ASN A 302 -3.71 -16.62 -8.57
C ASN A 302 -3.18 -17.07 -9.92
N HIS A 303 -3.49 -18.27 -10.39
CA HIS A 303 -2.70 -18.91 -11.43
C HIS A 303 -3.42 -19.19 -12.71
N ASN A 304 -4.73 -19.36 -12.70
CA ASN A 304 -5.34 -20.00 -13.84
C ASN A 304 -6.78 -19.51 -14.10
N PRO A 305 -7.14 -19.27 -15.36
CA PRO A 305 -6.35 -19.38 -16.59
C PRO A 305 -5.75 -18.08 -17.06
N ARG A 306 -4.99 -17.31 -16.42
CA ARG A 306 -4.23 -16.08 -16.82
C ARG A 306 -4.67 -15.46 -18.18
N VAL A 307 -5.95 -15.15 -18.30
CA VAL A 307 -6.52 -14.52 -19.49
C VAL A 307 -6.10 -13.05 -19.51
N SER A 308 -5.67 -12.54 -20.65
CA SER A 308 -5.31 -11.12 -20.78
C SER A 308 -6.41 -10.21 -20.24
N ALA A 309 -6.04 -9.25 -19.40
CA ALA A 309 -6.90 -8.21 -18.86
C ALA A 309 -6.63 -6.88 -19.61
N LEU A 310 -6.66 -6.95 -20.94
CA LEU A 310 -6.47 -5.83 -21.84
C LEU A 310 -7.60 -5.82 -22.87
N PRO A 311 -8.00 -4.64 -23.38
CA PRO A 311 -8.91 -4.53 -24.52
C PRO A 311 -8.37 -5.28 -25.74
N GLU A 312 -9.25 -5.71 -26.63
CA GLU A 312 -8.86 -6.23 -27.93
C GLU A 312 -8.18 -5.13 -28.76
N GLU A 313 -7.20 -5.52 -29.57
CA GLU A 313 -6.48 -4.57 -30.41
C GLU A 313 -7.45 -3.88 -31.39
N GLY A 314 -7.47 -2.54 -31.33
CA GLY A 314 -8.38 -1.73 -32.16
C GLY A 314 -9.77 -1.49 -31.58
N ASP A 315 -10.05 -1.92 -30.34
CA ASP A 315 -11.25 -1.49 -29.63
C ASP A 315 -11.28 0.04 -29.52
N LYS A 316 -12.45 0.62 -29.83
CA LYS A 316 -12.68 2.08 -29.81
C LYS A 316 -13.39 2.55 -28.55
N GLY A 317 -13.66 1.63 -27.61
CA GLY A 317 -14.24 1.95 -26.32
C GLY A 317 -13.31 2.83 -25.47
N ARG A 318 -13.85 3.31 -24.37
CA ARG A 318 -13.07 4.01 -23.36
C ARG A 318 -12.61 3.01 -22.30
N HIS A 319 -11.32 3.02 -22.01
CA HIS A 319 -10.70 2.02 -21.15
C HIS A 319 -9.88 2.63 -20.03
N GLY A 320 -10.02 2.02 -18.86
CA GLY A 320 -9.21 2.32 -17.69
C GLY A 320 -8.61 1.07 -17.07
N THR A 321 -7.67 1.24 -16.15
CA THR A 321 -7.13 0.15 -15.34
C THR A 321 -7.30 0.39 -13.85
N TYR A 322 -7.50 -0.70 -13.11
CA TYR A 322 -7.29 -0.77 -11.66
C TYR A 322 -6.04 -1.60 -11.40
N TYR A 323 -4.99 -0.95 -10.92
CA TYR A 323 -3.65 -1.51 -10.78
C TYR A 323 -3.21 -1.56 -9.32
N HIS A 324 -2.64 -2.68 -8.87
CA HIS A 324 -2.26 -2.88 -7.48
C HIS A 324 -0.77 -2.59 -7.25
N VAL A 325 -0.48 -1.60 -6.41
CA VAL A 325 0.84 -1.36 -5.80
C VAL A 325 0.92 -2.01 -4.42
N SER A 326 -0.23 -2.15 -3.76
CA SER A 326 -0.39 -2.86 -2.49
C SER A 326 -1.75 -3.53 -2.48
N PHE A 327 -1.84 -4.73 -1.94
CA PHE A 327 -3.10 -5.45 -1.86
C PHE A 327 -3.06 -6.54 -0.78
N TYR A 328 -3.89 -6.40 0.25
CA TYR A 328 -3.91 -7.33 1.37
C TYR A 328 -4.57 -8.68 1.06
N ASP A 329 -5.64 -8.73 0.26
CA ASP A 329 -6.50 -9.91 0.06
C ASP A 329 -5.83 -11.14 -0.57
N LEU A 330 -4.55 -11.02 -0.94
CA LEU A 330 -3.79 -12.09 -1.56
C LEU A 330 -2.65 -12.57 -0.66
N GLN A 331 -2.49 -13.87 -0.58
CA GLN A 331 -1.60 -14.55 0.35
C GLN A 331 -0.10 -14.27 0.13
N ALA A 332 0.28 -13.75 -1.03
CA ALA A 332 1.66 -13.35 -1.31
C ALA A 332 1.80 -11.85 -1.59
N ALA A 333 0.78 -11.06 -1.28
CA ALA A 333 0.80 -9.62 -1.50
C ALA A 333 1.68 -8.89 -0.48
N ASN A 334 1.83 -7.59 -0.70
CA ASN A 334 2.53 -6.66 0.16
C ASN A 334 1.56 -5.63 0.74
N HIS A 335 1.73 -5.29 1.99
CA HIS A 335 0.90 -4.30 2.69
C HIS A 335 1.75 -3.32 3.50
N ILE A 336 2.71 -3.82 4.28
CA ILE A 336 3.63 -3.02 5.10
C ILE A 336 5.02 -2.85 4.46
N THR A 337 5.24 -3.47 3.31
CA THR A 337 6.45 -3.30 2.49
C THR A 337 6.08 -2.92 1.05
N MET A 338 7.04 -2.44 0.26
CA MET A 338 6.77 -2.05 -1.12
C MET A 338 6.54 -3.27 -2.04
N LEU A 339 5.98 -2.98 -3.20
CA LEU A 339 5.71 -3.97 -4.25
C LEU A 339 6.96 -4.82 -4.54
N PRO A 340 6.84 -6.18 -4.51
CA PRO A 340 7.97 -7.09 -4.75
C PRO A 340 8.36 -7.22 -6.23
N ASN A 341 7.76 -6.43 -7.12
CA ASN A 341 8.03 -6.42 -8.54
C ASN A 341 8.98 -5.25 -8.91
N SER A 342 9.77 -5.42 -9.97
CA SER A 342 10.63 -4.35 -10.46
C SER A 342 9.83 -3.24 -11.15
N MET A 343 10.35 -2.01 -11.12
CA MET A 343 9.71 -0.92 -11.84
C MET A 343 9.81 -1.09 -13.36
N GLU A 344 10.80 -1.80 -13.86
CA GLU A 344 10.90 -2.22 -15.26
C GLU A 344 9.74 -3.15 -15.68
N PHE A 345 9.31 -4.03 -14.78
CA PHE A 345 8.11 -4.85 -14.99
C PHE A 345 6.84 -3.99 -14.97
N VAL A 346 6.69 -3.08 -14.00
CA VAL A 346 5.56 -2.15 -13.93
C VAL A 346 5.48 -1.27 -15.16
N GLU A 347 6.63 -0.72 -15.62
CA GLU A 347 6.74 0.06 -16.85
C GLU A 347 6.24 -0.72 -18.07
N LYS A 348 6.68 -1.95 -18.22
CA LYS A 348 6.27 -2.85 -19.31
C LYS A 348 4.77 -3.09 -19.31
N GLU A 349 4.19 -3.47 -18.16
CA GLU A 349 2.76 -3.79 -18.06
C GLU A 349 1.86 -2.57 -18.31
N LEU A 350 2.19 -1.42 -17.72
CA LEU A 350 1.37 -0.21 -17.88
C LEU A 350 1.59 0.45 -19.25
N THR A 351 2.78 0.35 -19.84
CA THR A 351 3.01 0.80 -21.21
C THR A 351 2.27 -0.08 -22.21
N ASP A 352 2.22 -1.38 -21.98
CA ASP A 352 1.44 -2.29 -22.81
C ASP A 352 -0.06 -2.00 -22.69
N ALA A 353 -0.56 -1.73 -21.50
CA ALA A 353 -1.93 -1.29 -21.26
C ALA A 353 -2.26 0.01 -22.06
N MET A 354 -1.36 1.00 -22.05
CA MET A 354 -1.54 2.22 -22.85
C MET A 354 -1.59 1.90 -24.37
N ARG A 355 -0.77 0.99 -24.88
CA ARG A 355 -0.78 0.58 -26.29
C ARG A 355 -2.11 -0.05 -26.69
N HIS A 356 -2.81 -0.70 -25.76
CA HIS A 356 -4.15 -1.26 -25.94
C HIS A 356 -5.27 -0.24 -25.66
N GLY A 357 -4.96 1.06 -25.57
CA GLY A 357 -5.96 2.13 -25.43
C GLY A 357 -6.40 2.41 -23.99
N ILE A 358 -5.76 1.85 -22.96
CA ILE A 358 -6.06 2.14 -21.55
C ILE A 358 -5.44 3.49 -21.15
N THR A 359 -6.11 4.57 -21.55
CA THR A 359 -5.65 5.95 -21.31
C THR A 359 -6.69 6.84 -20.65
N ASP A 360 -7.94 6.38 -20.51
CA ASP A 360 -8.99 7.20 -19.93
C ASP A 360 -8.92 7.26 -18.41
N LEU A 361 -8.59 6.15 -17.73
CA LEU A 361 -8.54 6.12 -16.28
C LEU A 361 -7.49 5.13 -15.77
N TRP A 362 -6.62 5.62 -14.87
CA TRP A 362 -5.76 4.77 -14.05
C TRP A 362 -6.09 4.97 -12.58
N LEU A 363 -6.58 3.92 -11.94
CA LEU A 363 -6.84 3.85 -10.51
C LEU A 363 -5.82 2.91 -9.88
N VAL A 364 -4.98 3.42 -9.00
CA VAL A 364 -3.90 2.66 -8.37
C VAL A 364 -4.26 2.37 -6.92
N ASN A 365 -4.27 1.10 -6.52
CA ASN A 365 -4.38 0.72 -5.11
C ASN A 365 -3.11 1.14 -4.38
N ALA A 366 -3.21 2.17 -3.54
CA ALA A 366 -2.09 2.85 -2.90
C ALA A 366 -1.97 2.53 -1.39
N SER A 367 -2.99 1.87 -0.81
CA SER A 367 -3.02 1.45 0.59
C SER A 367 -2.57 2.57 1.55
N ASN A 368 -1.63 2.30 2.44
CA ASN A 368 -1.19 3.21 3.50
C ASN A 368 -0.10 4.23 3.08
N ILE A 369 0.18 4.40 1.82
CA ILE A 369 1.11 5.34 1.18
C ILE A 369 2.58 5.14 1.60
N LYS A 370 2.95 5.28 2.89
CA LYS A 370 4.35 5.31 3.35
C LYS A 370 5.19 4.12 2.86
N PRO A 371 4.74 2.86 2.91
CA PRO A 371 5.53 1.75 2.39
C PRO A 371 5.71 1.79 0.87
N HIS A 372 4.84 2.52 0.16
CA HIS A 372 4.67 2.42 -1.29
C HIS A 372 5.09 3.69 -2.05
N VAL A 373 5.75 4.65 -1.38
CA VAL A 373 6.10 5.95 -1.98
C VAL A 373 6.88 5.80 -3.29
N TYR A 374 7.88 4.93 -3.34
CA TYR A 374 8.71 4.75 -4.55
C TYR A 374 7.90 4.22 -5.76
N PRO A 375 7.17 3.11 -5.68
CA PRO A 375 6.33 2.66 -6.80
C PRO A 375 5.20 3.65 -7.15
N LEU A 376 4.59 4.34 -6.18
CA LEU A 376 3.58 5.35 -6.46
C LEU A 376 4.16 6.55 -7.20
N SER A 377 5.37 6.99 -6.84
CA SER A 377 6.05 8.08 -7.56
C SER A 377 6.42 7.68 -8.99
N PHE A 378 6.80 6.42 -9.20
CA PHE A 378 7.09 5.90 -10.53
C PHE A 378 5.85 5.83 -11.42
N ILE A 379 4.72 5.32 -10.91
CA ILE A 379 3.47 5.28 -11.68
C ILE A 379 2.98 6.70 -12.00
N ALA A 380 3.12 7.64 -11.06
CA ALA A 380 2.80 9.05 -11.33
C ALA A 380 3.70 9.67 -12.43
N ASN A 381 4.97 9.26 -12.51
CA ASN A 381 5.83 9.63 -13.63
C ASN A 381 5.28 9.10 -14.97
N LEU A 382 4.73 7.87 -15.01
CA LEU A 382 4.18 7.29 -16.24
C LEU A 382 2.92 8.01 -16.75
N TRP A 383 2.23 8.82 -15.94
CA TRP A 383 1.10 9.63 -16.40
C TRP A 383 1.51 10.76 -17.34
N LYS A 384 2.75 11.24 -17.24
CA LYS A 384 3.29 12.41 -17.94
C LYS A 384 3.71 12.08 -19.38
N GLN A 385 3.70 13.10 -20.26
CA GLN A 385 4.15 12.95 -21.66
C GLN A 385 5.64 12.62 -21.75
N ASP A 386 6.45 13.24 -20.91
CA ASP A 386 7.90 13.12 -20.82
C ASP A 386 8.34 12.12 -19.74
N ALA A 387 7.56 11.05 -19.55
CA ALA A 387 7.84 10.04 -18.54
C ALA A 387 9.26 9.45 -18.68
N LEU A 388 9.97 9.44 -17.56
CA LEU A 388 11.28 8.80 -17.44
C LEU A 388 11.13 7.27 -17.44
N SER A 389 12.14 6.56 -17.95
CA SER A 389 12.25 5.11 -17.76
C SER A 389 12.42 4.74 -16.28
N ALA A 390 12.19 3.47 -15.95
CA ALA A 390 12.36 2.97 -14.58
C ALA A 390 13.75 3.25 -14.01
N GLU A 391 14.81 3.12 -14.83
CA GLU A 391 16.18 3.42 -14.43
C GLU A 391 16.40 4.92 -14.17
N GLU A 392 15.95 5.79 -15.09
CA GLU A 392 16.11 7.24 -14.95
C GLU A 392 15.31 7.77 -13.76
N HIS A 393 14.09 7.27 -13.57
CA HIS A 393 13.26 7.64 -12.43
C HIS A 393 13.92 7.19 -11.11
N ARG A 394 14.48 5.99 -11.01
CA ARG A 394 15.18 5.51 -9.82
C ARG A 394 16.33 6.44 -9.44
N LYS A 395 17.17 6.80 -10.41
CA LYS A 395 18.30 7.75 -10.21
C LYS A 395 17.80 9.11 -9.72
N ARG A 396 16.77 9.63 -10.37
CA ARG A 396 16.13 10.90 -9.98
C ARG A 396 15.56 10.83 -8.58
N TYR A 397 14.78 9.81 -8.26
CA TYR A 397 14.16 9.62 -6.94
C TYR A 397 15.20 9.56 -5.82
N VAL A 398 16.26 8.78 -6.02
CA VAL A 398 17.35 8.66 -5.04
C VAL A 398 18.06 10.01 -4.87
N THR A 399 18.38 10.71 -5.95
CA THR A 399 19.04 12.02 -5.89
C THR A 399 18.15 13.06 -5.18
N GLU A 400 16.86 13.13 -5.50
CA GLU A 400 15.95 14.14 -4.96
C GLU A 400 15.64 13.93 -3.47
N TYR A 401 15.40 12.69 -3.02
CA TYR A 401 15.01 12.43 -1.64
C TYR A 401 16.19 12.17 -0.70
N TYR A 402 17.30 11.62 -1.19
CA TYR A 402 18.44 11.26 -0.33
C TYR A 402 19.71 12.11 -0.61
N GLY A 403 19.73 12.88 -1.71
CA GLY A 403 20.93 13.61 -2.13
C GLY A 403 21.42 14.69 -1.17
N ALA A 404 20.52 15.26 -0.36
CA ALA A 404 20.86 16.32 0.58
C ALA A 404 21.84 15.89 1.71
N GLU A 405 21.88 14.58 2.01
CA GLU A 405 22.64 14.03 3.15
C GLU A 405 23.68 12.98 2.75
N ASN A 406 23.77 12.60 1.49
CA ASN A 406 24.59 11.50 1.02
C ASN A 406 25.51 11.90 -0.11
N ASP A 407 26.68 11.28 -0.14
CA ASP A 407 27.60 11.42 -1.26
C ASP A 407 27.24 10.49 -2.44
N THR A 408 27.91 10.68 -3.57
CA THR A 408 27.62 9.91 -4.80
C THR A 408 27.78 8.40 -4.60
N ALA A 409 28.69 7.95 -3.74
CA ALA A 409 28.90 6.52 -3.48
C ALA A 409 27.73 5.93 -2.69
N GLN A 410 27.25 6.65 -1.68
CA GLN A 410 26.07 6.25 -0.91
C GLN A 410 24.79 6.22 -1.77
N LEU A 411 24.59 7.24 -2.62
CA LEU A 411 23.46 7.28 -3.57
C LEU A 411 23.50 6.10 -4.54
N SER A 412 24.69 5.73 -5.05
CA SER A 412 24.83 4.55 -5.91
C SER A 412 24.46 3.25 -5.19
N ILE A 413 24.81 3.10 -3.92
CA ILE A 413 24.42 1.94 -3.11
C ILE A 413 22.89 1.90 -2.92
N MET A 414 22.26 3.04 -2.67
CA MET A 414 20.81 3.14 -2.54
C MET A 414 20.08 2.75 -3.84
N GLU A 415 20.58 3.25 -4.99
CA GLU A 415 20.07 2.88 -6.31
C GLU A 415 20.16 1.37 -6.56
N ASP A 416 21.32 0.76 -6.24
CA ASP A 416 21.54 -0.67 -6.36
C ASP A 416 20.61 -1.48 -5.44
N CYS A 417 20.44 -1.06 -4.19
CA CYS A 417 19.53 -1.72 -3.25
C CYS A 417 18.07 -1.67 -3.72
N ILE A 418 17.60 -0.53 -4.22
CA ILE A 418 16.24 -0.38 -4.76
C ILE A 418 16.05 -1.26 -6.01
N ARG A 419 17.05 -1.30 -6.91
CA ARG A 419 17.02 -2.15 -8.10
C ARG A 419 16.96 -3.64 -7.74
N ASP A 420 17.74 -4.05 -6.74
CA ASP A 420 17.91 -5.45 -6.38
C ASP A 420 16.86 -5.96 -5.38
N TYR A 421 16.08 -5.05 -4.77
CA TYR A 421 15.00 -5.39 -3.84
C TYR A 421 14.05 -6.47 -4.39
N PRO A 422 13.47 -6.36 -5.60
CA PRO A 422 12.58 -7.38 -6.13
C PRO A 422 13.25 -8.75 -6.33
N ARG A 423 14.53 -8.75 -6.65
CA ARG A 423 15.31 -9.98 -6.86
C ARG A 423 15.60 -10.72 -5.57
N ALA A 424 15.61 -10.01 -4.44
CA ALA A 424 15.82 -10.58 -3.12
C ALA A 424 14.53 -11.10 -2.50
N MET A 425 13.35 -10.86 -3.10
CA MET A 425 12.07 -11.37 -2.61
C MET A 425 11.91 -12.84 -2.99
N LEU A 426 11.16 -13.60 -2.16
CA LEU A 426 10.95 -15.03 -2.36
C LEU A 426 10.13 -15.30 -3.64
N PRO A 427 10.65 -16.07 -4.61
CA PRO A 427 9.87 -16.46 -5.76
C PRO A 427 8.96 -17.66 -5.42
N PHE A 428 7.65 -17.47 -5.32
CA PHE A 428 6.70 -18.55 -5.09
C PHE A 428 6.29 -19.28 -6.38
N GLY A 429 6.64 -18.74 -7.54
CA GLY A 429 6.45 -19.32 -8.86
C GLY A 429 7.64 -19.03 -9.79
N GLU A 430 7.43 -19.22 -11.10
CA GLU A 430 8.48 -19.05 -12.13
C GLU A 430 8.32 -17.76 -12.93
N LYS A 431 7.22 -17.01 -12.73
CA LYS A 431 6.90 -15.83 -13.54
C LYS A 431 7.33 -14.56 -12.86
N GLU A 432 7.45 -13.47 -13.65
CA GLU A 432 7.89 -12.16 -13.17
C GLU A 432 7.01 -11.58 -12.05
N ASP A 433 5.72 -11.89 -12.05
CA ASP A 433 4.73 -11.46 -11.05
C ASP A 433 4.58 -12.43 -9.86
N GLU A 434 5.41 -13.47 -9.76
CA GLU A 434 5.32 -14.50 -8.72
C GLU A 434 6.41 -14.34 -7.65
N HIS A 435 6.66 -13.09 -7.22
CA HIS A 435 7.49 -12.74 -6.08
C HIS A 435 6.64 -12.34 -4.88
N ALA A 436 7.05 -12.76 -3.70
CA ALA A 436 6.27 -12.62 -2.48
C ALA A 436 6.53 -11.29 -1.76
N GLY A 437 5.44 -10.60 -1.40
CA GLY A 437 5.43 -9.62 -0.32
C GLY A 437 5.55 -10.29 1.06
N GLU A 438 5.61 -9.50 2.12
CA GLU A 438 5.75 -9.99 3.49
C GLU A 438 4.56 -10.83 3.97
N GLN A 439 3.40 -10.64 3.36
CA GLN A 439 2.18 -11.38 3.68
C GLN A 439 2.40 -12.90 3.51
N PHE A 440 3.18 -13.32 2.53
CA PHE A 440 3.45 -14.73 2.24
C PHE A 440 4.03 -15.50 3.43
N TYR A 441 5.06 -14.96 4.09
CA TYR A 441 5.68 -15.64 5.24
C TYR A 441 4.68 -15.80 6.38
N ASN A 442 3.89 -14.74 6.65
CA ASN A 442 2.91 -14.73 7.73
C ASN A 442 1.75 -15.69 7.45
N TYR A 443 1.21 -15.66 6.23
CA TYR A 443 0.10 -16.52 5.81
C TYR A 443 0.51 -18.01 5.81
N VAL A 444 1.59 -18.35 5.12
CA VAL A 444 2.03 -19.74 4.96
C VAL A 444 2.38 -20.37 6.31
N VAL A 445 3.09 -19.65 7.18
CA VAL A 445 3.44 -20.16 8.52
C VAL A 445 2.19 -20.39 9.36
N ARG A 446 1.21 -19.47 9.35
CA ARG A 446 -0.04 -19.62 10.11
C ARG A 446 -0.87 -20.79 9.62
N ASP A 447 -0.98 -21.02 8.31
CA ASP A 447 -1.71 -22.13 7.72
C ASP A 447 -1.08 -23.49 8.07
N PHE A 448 0.24 -23.58 7.97
CA PHE A 448 0.95 -24.76 8.44
C PHE A 448 0.71 -25.03 9.93
N ILE A 449 0.79 -24.00 10.80
CA ILE A 449 0.55 -24.17 12.24
C ILE A 449 -0.87 -24.64 12.50
N TYR A 450 -1.86 -24.03 11.85
CA TYR A 450 -3.25 -24.43 12.00
C TYR A 450 -3.48 -25.90 11.63
N SER A 451 -3.02 -26.30 10.45
CA SER A 451 -3.16 -27.69 9.99
C SER A 451 -2.39 -28.67 10.88
N TRP A 452 -1.17 -28.32 11.28
CA TRP A 452 -0.34 -29.15 12.18
C TRP A 452 -1.02 -29.37 13.54
N MET A 453 -1.54 -28.33 14.16
CA MET A 453 -2.24 -28.45 15.44
C MET A 453 -3.57 -29.20 15.34
N LYS A 454 -4.26 -29.09 14.20
CA LYS A 454 -5.57 -29.72 13.99
C LYS A 454 -5.47 -31.23 13.76
N ASN A 455 -4.51 -31.70 12.97
CA ASN A 455 -4.42 -33.09 12.50
C ASN A 455 -3.01 -33.72 12.62
N GLY A 456 -2.10 -33.11 13.37
CA GLY A 456 -0.76 -33.63 13.62
C GLY A 456 0.14 -33.64 12.37
N ALA A 457 -0.09 -32.76 11.41
CA ALA A 457 0.61 -32.70 10.13
C ALA A 457 0.41 -33.98 9.27
N ALA A 458 -0.74 -34.61 9.37
CA ALA A 458 -1.04 -35.86 8.65
C ALA A 458 -1.45 -35.63 7.19
N GLU A 459 -2.05 -34.47 6.89
CA GLU A 459 -2.63 -34.15 5.59
C GLU A 459 -2.01 -32.88 5.01
N PRO A 460 -1.94 -32.74 3.68
CA PRO A 460 -1.49 -31.49 3.06
C PRO A 460 -2.41 -30.33 3.41
N VAL A 461 -1.88 -29.12 3.38
CA VAL A 461 -2.63 -27.89 3.60
C VAL A 461 -3.26 -27.47 2.26
N GLU A 462 -4.56 -27.65 2.12
CA GLU A 462 -5.29 -27.37 0.86
C GLU A 462 -5.23 -25.88 0.49
N GLU A 463 -5.28 -25.01 1.47
CA GLU A 463 -5.19 -23.56 1.31
C GLU A 463 -3.88 -23.10 0.66
N LEU A 464 -2.83 -23.93 0.70
CA LEU A 464 -1.53 -23.65 0.08
C LEU A 464 -1.37 -24.22 -1.34
N PHE A 465 -2.33 -24.97 -1.88
CA PHE A 465 -2.22 -25.56 -3.21
C PHE A 465 -2.07 -24.55 -4.35
N TRP A 466 -2.44 -23.28 -4.13
CA TRP A 466 -2.25 -22.23 -5.10
C TRP A 466 -0.76 -21.92 -5.38
N CYS A 467 0.16 -22.18 -4.46
CA CYS A 467 1.61 -21.96 -4.60
C CYS A 467 2.44 -23.23 -4.37
N ILE A 468 1.94 -24.17 -3.55
CA ILE A 468 2.68 -25.40 -3.16
C ILE A 468 1.89 -26.63 -3.60
N HIS A 469 2.09 -27.06 -4.84
CA HIS A 469 1.43 -28.22 -5.44
C HIS A 469 2.08 -29.53 -4.99
N LYS A 470 1.92 -29.90 -3.72
CA LYS A 470 2.46 -31.13 -3.11
C LYS A 470 1.38 -31.90 -2.36
N ASP A 471 1.40 -33.21 -2.45
CA ASP A 471 0.35 -34.11 -1.97
C ASP A 471 0.48 -34.50 -0.49
N THR A 472 1.52 -34.04 0.21
CA THR A 472 1.72 -34.30 1.63
C THR A 472 2.20 -33.06 2.36
N PHE A 473 1.87 -32.94 3.65
CA PHE A 473 2.35 -31.86 4.51
C PHE A 473 3.88 -31.77 4.52
N ALA A 474 4.56 -32.89 4.67
CA ALA A 474 6.03 -32.93 4.67
C ALA A 474 6.64 -32.42 3.36
N ALA A 475 6.06 -32.79 2.21
CA ALA A 475 6.54 -32.32 0.90
C ALA A 475 6.25 -30.83 0.66
N GLN A 476 5.14 -30.30 1.20
CA GLN A 476 4.86 -28.86 1.19
C GLN A 476 5.87 -28.12 2.06
N MET A 477 6.16 -28.64 3.25
CA MET A 477 7.15 -28.07 4.18
C MET A 477 8.56 -28.09 3.58
N GLU A 478 8.96 -29.18 2.92
CA GLU A 478 10.25 -29.30 2.24
C GLU A 478 10.39 -28.25 1.13
N TRP A 479 9.34 -28.05 0.32
CA TRP A 479 9.31 -27.02 -0.71
C TRP A 479 9.48 -25.63 -0.11
N PHE A 480 8.72 -25.32 0.95
CA PHE A 480 8.77 -24.03 1.63
C PHE A 480 10.15 -23.77 2.24
N THR A 481 10.72 -24.78 2.90
CA THR A 481 12.10 -24.74 3.42
C THR A 481 13.11 -24.40 2.32
N GLY A 482 13.02 -25.11 1.18
CA GLY A 482 13.93 -24.87 0.05
C GLY A 482 13.86 -23.43 -0.48
N LYS A 483 12.66 -22.90 -0.62
CA LYS A 483 12.44 -21.50 -1.04
C LYS A 483 12.99 -20.49 -0.03
N CYS A 484 12.72 -20.68 1.26
CA CYS A 484 13.24 -19.81 2.31
C CYS A 484 14.77 -19.81 2.37
N LEU A 485 15.42 -20.96 2.29
CA LEU A 485 16.88 -21.06 2.32
C LEU A 485 17.53 -20.45 1.07
N GLN A 486 16.92 -20.61 -0.11
CA GLN A 486 17.40 -20.00 -1.34
C GLN A 486 17.35 -18.46 -1.25
N THR A 487 16.25 -17.91 -0.76
CA THR A 487 16.02 -16.47 -0.62
C THR A 487 16.92 -15.84 0.44
N GLY A 488 17.20 -16.56 1.52
CA GLY A 488 17.90 -16.04 2.71
C GLY A 488 19.25 -15.41 2.40
N LYS A 489 20.03 -15.98 1.49
CA LYS A 489 21.35 -15.44 1.11
C LYS A 489 21.25 -14.11 0.35
N GLN A 490 20.29 -14.00 -0.55
CA GLN A 490 20.09 -12.79 -1.35
C GLN A 490 19.58 -11.65 -0.47
N LEU A 491 18.63 -11.95 0.39
CA LEU A 491 18.03 -10.97 1.30
C LEU A 491 19.04 -10.50 2.37
N GLU A 492 19.88 -11.38 2.91
CA GLU A 492 20.95 -11.00 3.83
C GLU A 492 21.98 -10.09 3.12
N GLY A 493 22.40 -10.44 1.91
CA GLY A 493 23.31 -9.60 1.12
C GLY A 493 22.74 -8.21 0.82
N LEU A 494 21.44 -8.13 0.51
CA LEU A 494 20.74 -6.85 0.31
C LEU A 494 20.71 -6.03 1.61
N TYR A 495 20.42 -6.67 2.74
CA TYR A 495 20.40 -6.01 4.05
C TYR A 495 21.78 -5.48 4.45
N GLU A 496 22.83 -6.30 4.32
CA GLU A 496 24.22 -5.91 4.59
C GLU A 496 24.65 -4.74 3.67
N CYS A 497 24.30 -4.79 2.39
CA CYS A 497 24.57 -3.70 1.46
C CYS A 497 23.86 -2.41 1.91
N GLY A 498 22.58 -2.48 2.25
CA GLY A 498 21.81 -1.34 2.74
C GLY A 498 22.36 -0.72 4.03
N LEU A 499 22.96 -1.51 4.90
CA LEU A 499 23.61 -1.01 6.13
C LEU A 499 24.85 -0.16 5.83
N THR A 500 25.53 -0.37 4.70
CA THR A 500 26.73 0.41 4.34
C THR A 500 26.44 1.88 4.00
N VAL A 501 25.17 2.22 3.73
CA VAL A 501 24.73 3.62 3.54
C VAL A 501 24.99 4.47 4.80
N GLY A 502 24.89 3.86 6.01
CA GLY A 502 25.17 4.55 7.27
C GLY A 502 23.97 5.28 7.87
N GLU A 503 24.22 6.46 8.44
CA GLU A 503 23.29 7.19 9.33
C GLU A 503 22.26 8.07 8.59
N ASN A 504 21.66 7.62 7.50
CA ASN A 504 20.55 8.33 6.86
C ASN A 504 19.20 7.87 7.44
N GLU A 505 18.47 8.77 8.10
CA GLU A 505 17.22 8.43 8.79
C GLU A 505 16.11 8.03 7.80
N LEU A 506 15.94 8.75 6.68
CA LEU A 506 14.95 8.39 5.67
C LEU A 506 15.22 7.00 5.08
N TRP A 507 16.49 6.66 4.82
CA TRP A 507 16.87 5.35 4.34
C TRP A 507 16.50 4.24 5.32
N LYS A 508 16.77 4.47 6.61
CA LYS A 508 16.41 3.54 7.69
C LYS A 508 14.89 3.41 7.87
N ASP A 509 14.12 4.48 7.62
CA ASP A 509 12.66 4.53 7.75
C ASP A 509 11.91 4.00 6.52
N SER A 510 12.60 3.78 5.43
CA SER A 510 12.05 3.37 4.14
C SER A 510 12.60 2.00 3.70
N VAL A 511 13.46 1.95 2.71
CA VAL A 511 13.92 0.71 2.08
C VAL A 511 14.59 -0.25 3.07
N LEU A 512 15.47 0.26 3.94
CA LEU A 512 16.18 -0.59 4.88
C LEU A 512 15.24 -1.23 5.92
N LEU A 513 14.23 -0.49 6.40
CA LEU A 513 13.19 -1.04 7.27
C LEU A 513 12.46 -2.20 6.59
N GLN A 514 12.05 -2.01 5.34
CA GLN A 514 11.29 -3.02 4.60
C GLN A 514 12.11 -4.29 4.36
N VAL A 515 13.38 -4.14 4.01
CA VAL A 515 14.31 -5.28 3.91
C VAL A 515 14.46 -6.00 5.26
N LYS A 516 14.54 -5.24 6.36
CA LYS A 516 14.63 -5.79 7.72
C LYS A 516 13.36 -6.56 8.12
N ILE A 517 12.18 -6.08 7.74
CA ILE A 517 10.91 -6.80 7.96
C ILE A 517 10.94 -8.16 7.25
N HIS A 518 11.23 -8.17 5.93
CA HIS A 518 11.34 -9.40 5.16
C HIS A 518 12.36 -10.37 5.75
N ARG A 519 13.54 -9.86 6.10
CA ARG A 519 14.63 -10.64 6.69
C ARG A 519 14.20 -11.35 7.98
N ASN A 520 13.54 -10.62 8.89
CA ASN A 520 13.10 -11.16 10.16
C ASN A 520 11.97 -12.17 9.99
N CYS A 521 10.98 -11.90 9.14
CA CYS A 521 9.91 -12.87 8.81
C CYS A 521 10.49 -14.14 8.16
N LEU A 522 11.42 -14.00 7.22
CA LEU A 522 12.09 -15.14 6.58
C LEU A 522 12.91 -15.96 7.58
N GLN A 523 13.64 -15.30 8.48
CA GLN A 523 14.38 -15.99 9.55
C GLN A 523 13.45 -16.79 10.45
N GLY A 524 12.31 -16.21 10.82
CA GLY A 524 11.26 -16.90 11.57
C GLY A 524 10.70 -18.12 10.82
N ALA A 525 10.47 -17.97 9.52
CA ALA A 525 10.02 -19.08 8.66
C ALA A 525 11.06 -20.21 8.57
N ILE A 526 12.34 -19.89 8.44
CA ILE A 526 13.42 -20.89 8.42
C ILE A 526 13.46 -21.67 9.75
N LEU A 527 13.44 -20.96 10.89
CA LEU A 527 13.45 -21.60 12.21
C LEU A 527 12.18 -22.46 12.43
N PHE A 528 11.03 -22.01 11.94
CA PHE A 528 9.81 -22.81 11.95
C PHE A 528 9.96 -24.12 11.15
N THR A 529 10.55 -24.08 9.96
CA THR A 529 10.78 -25.30 9.16
C THR A 529 11.81 -26.24 9.80
N GLU A 530 12.82 -25.70 10.46
CA GLU A 530 13.77 -26.49 11.27
C GLU A 530 13.10 -27.17 12.48
N ALA A 531 12.16 -26.46 13.12
CA ALA A 531 11.35 -27.01 14.20
C ALA A 531 10.52 -28.19 13.70
N PHE A 532 9.93 -28.13 12.51
CA PHE A 532 9.20 -29.23 11.91
C PHE A 532 10.12 -30.44 11.63
N ALA A 533 11.28 -30.23 11.01
CA ALA A 533 12.24 -31.29 10.77
C ALA A 533 12.73 -31.97 12.07
N THR A 534 12.77 -31.23 13.16
CA THR A 534 13.14 -31.71 14.49
C THR A 534 11.98 -32.49 15.14
N TYR A 535 10.74 -32.03 14.95
CA TYR A 535 9.53 -32.73 15.36
C TYR A 535 9.40 -34.11 14.69
N GLU A 536 9.66 -34.21 13.41
CA GLU A 536 9.67 -35.47 12.66
C GLU A 536 10.63 -36.54 13.26
N ARG A 537 11.73 -36.05 13.86
CA ARG A 537 12.69 -36.91 14.59
C ARG A 537 12.29 -37.18 16.05
N LYS A 538 11.12 -36.67 16.48
CA LYS A 538 10.60 -36.75 17.86
C LYS A 538 11.49 -36.03 18.91
N GLU A 539 12.30 -35.09 18.47
CA GLU A 539 13.13 -34.24 19.32
C GLU A 539 12.32 -33.02 19.82
N TYR A 540 11.19 -33.27 20.49
CA TYR A 540 10.16 -32.26 20.81
C TYR A 540 10.71 -31.07 21.63
N LYS A 541 11.66 -31.30 22.53
CA LYS A 541 12.29 -30.21 23.32
C LYS A 541 13.06 -29.26 22.41
N LYS A 542 13.84 -29.79 21.48
CA LYS A 542 14.57 -28.98 20.50
C LYS A 542 13.61 -28.21 19.59
N ALA A 543 12.54 -28.86 19.10
CA ALA A 543 11.48 -28.21 18.33
C ALA A 543 10.84 -27.06 19.11
N PHE A 544 10.57 -27.25 20.42
CA PHE A 544 10.02 -26.20 21.29
C PHE A 544 10.91 -24.95 21.32
N PHE A 545 12.22 -25.11 21.51
CA PHE A 545 13.14 -23.96 21.54
C PHE A 545 13.31 -23.30 20.16
N LEU A 546 13.30 -24.07 19.07
CA LEU A 546 13.32 -23.52 17.72
C LEU A 546 12.06 -22.69 17.41
N LEU A 547 10.88 -23.14 17.85
CA LEU A 547 9.63 -22.38 17.71
C LEU A 547 9.67 -21.08 18.53
N GLY A 548 10.28 -21.09 19.71
CA GLY A 548 10.51 -19.88 20.48
C GLY A 548 11.42 -18.88 19.76
N ASN A 549 12.51 -19.36 19.16
CA ASN A 549 13.39 -18.54 18.33
C ASN A 549 12.66 -18.01 17.08
N ALA A 550 11.79 -18.82 16.46
CA ALA A 550 10.96 -18.38 15.35
C ALA A 550 9.99 -17.25 15.77
N ALA A 551 9.35 -17.39 16.93
CA ALA A 551 8.46 -16.36 17.47
C ALA A 551 9.22 -15.05 17.73
N GLU A 552 10.42 -15.11 18.34
CA GLU A 552 11.27 -13.92 18.54
C GLU A 552 11.64 -13.25 17.20
N ALA A 553 11.86 -14.01 16.13
CA ALA A 553 12.18 -13.44 14.82
C ALA A 553 10.98 -12.66 14.22
N PHE A 554 9.75 -13.17 14.33
CA PHE A 554 8.57 -12.39 13.93
C PHE A 554 8.32 -11.20 14.86
N GLU A 555 8.51 -11.33 16.18
CA GLU A 555 8.47 -10.18 17.08
C GLU A 555 9.53 -9.14 16.76
N ALA A 556 10.69 -9.55 16.27
CA ALA A 556 11.73 -8.62 15.81
C ALA A 556 11.33 -7.88 14.52
N ALA A 557 10.44 -8.44 13.69
CA ALA A 557 9.89 -7.73 12.54
C ALA A 557 8.90 -6.63 13.00
N ASP A 558 8.03 -6.92 13.98
CA ASP A 558 7.17 -5.90 14.60
C ASP A 558 8.01 -4.82 15.29
N SER A 559 8.99 -5.22 16.10
CA SER A 559 9.88 -4.28 16.79
C SER A 559 10.63 -3.38 15.81
N ALA A 560 11.06 -3.90 14.65
CA ALA A 560 11.72 -3.10 13.64
C ALA A 560 10.84 -1.94 13.14
N MET A 561 9.55 -2.17 12.97
CA MET A 561 8.57 -1.13 12.64
C MET A 561 8.40 -0.14 13.80
N ARG A 562 8.20 -0.67 15.01
CA ARG A 562 7.97 0.17 16.22
C ARG A 562 9.18 1.05 16.55
N ASP A 563 10.40 0.57 16.35
CA ASP A 563 11.65 1.31 16.57
C ASP A 563 11.78 2.54 15.62
N ARG A 564 11.03 2.56 14.51
CA ARG A 564 11.01 3.66 13.53
C ARG A 564 9.82 4.61 13.69
N GLU A 565 9.04 4.47 14.75
CA GLU A 565 7.92 5.35 15.09
C GLU A 565 8.38 6.59 15.87
N HIS A 566 9.20 7.41 15.26
CA HIS A 566 9.66 8.67 15.84
C HIS A 566 8.88 9.89 15.30
N GLY A 567 8.86 10.98 16.07
CA GLY A 567 8.21 12.22 15.67
C GLY A 567 6.73 12.02 15.29
N LYS A 568 6.33 12.46 14.10
CA LYS A 568 4.97 12.30 13.58
C LYS A 568 4.57 10.84 13.34
N TRP A 569 5.54 9.93 13.19
CA TRP A 569 5.31 8.51 12.92
C TRP A 569 4.92 7.70 14.16
N LYS A 570 4.90 8.32 15.32
CA LYS A 570 4.46 7.66 16.54
C LYS A 570 3.12 6.96 16.32
N ASP A 571 3.06 5.67 16.66
CA ASP A 571 1.91 4.78 16.53
C ASP A 571 1.43 4.51 15.07
N PHE A 572 2.24 4.81 14.05
CA PHE A 572 1.86 4.55 12.65
C PHE A 572 1.64 3.07 12.37
N TYR A 573 2.54 2.20 12.84
CA TYR A 573 2.44 0.74 12.65
C TYR A 573 1.62 0.04 13.75
N ALA A 574 1.12 0.77 14.74
CA ALA A 574 0.41 0.19 15.90
C ALA A 574 -0.80 -0.64 15.51
N ASN A 575 -1.47 -0.28 14.42
CA ASN A 575 -2.66 -0.96 13.94
C ASN A 575 -2.39 -1.88 12.73
N ASP A 576 -1.19 -2.48 12.64
CA ASP A 576 -0.97 -3.59 11.72
C ASP A 576 -1.83 -4.79 12.16
N CYS A 577 -3.06 -4.87 11.63
CA CYS A 577 -4.04 -5.91 11.90
C CYS A 577 -4.38 -6.73 10.64
N LEU A 578 -3.71 -6.46 9.52
CA LEU A 578 -3.90 -7.18 8.27
C LEU A 578 -2.75 -8.16 8.02
N THR A 579 -1.53 -7.70 7.84
CA THR A 579 -0.36 -8.60 7.83
C THR A 579 -0.22 -9.28 9.17
N ASP A 580 -0.41 -8.52 10.25
CA ASP A 580 -0.44 -8.97 11.63
C ASP A 580 0.71 -9.90 12.01
N VAL A 581 1.92 -9.34 11.92
CA VAL A 581 3.17 -10.07 12.23
C VAL A 581 3.15 -10.62 13.66
N LYS A 582 2.50 -9.89 14.59
CA LYS A 582 2.34 -10.31 16.00
C LYS A 582 1.51 -11.56 16.13
N GLU A 583 0.45 -11.72 15.32
CA GLU A 583 -0.38 -12.93 15.34
C GLU A 583 0.42 -14.16 14.90
N THR A 584 1.32 -14.01 13.92
CA THR A 584 2.22 -15.11 13.53
C THR A 584 3.12 -15.54 14.68
N ALA A 585 3.71 -14.60 15.41
CA ALA A 585 4.50 -14.88 16.62
C ALA A 585 3.64 -15.56 17.71
N TYR A 586 2.41 -15.10 17.88
CA TYR A 586 1.47 -15.71 18.81
C TYR A 586 1.09 -17.15 18.44
N CYS A 587 0.83 -17.42 17.16
CA CYS A 587 0.58 -18.78 16.67
C CYS A 587 1.76 -19.72 16.91
N LEU A 588 2.99 -19.25 16.72
CA LEU A 588 4.21 -20.01 17.04
C LEU A 588 4.29 -20.35 18.54
N LYS A 589 3.98 -19.40 19.42
CA LYS A 589 3.93 -19.65 20.87
C LYS A 589 2.87 -20.67 21.26
N ARG A 590 1.72 -20.71 20.56
CA ARG A 590 0.70 -21.75 20.76
C ARG A 590 1.23 -23.12 20.34
N LEU A 591 1.96 -23.21 19.24
CA LEU A 591 2.59 -24.45 18.78
C LEU A 591 3.69 -24.93 19.76
N MET A 592 4.40 -24.02 20.44
CA MET A 592 5.32 -24.37 21.54
C MET A 592 4.62 -25.18 22.63
N GLY A 593 3.44 -24.73 23.07
CA GLY A 593 2.64 -25.45 24.06
C GLY A 593 2.27 -26.85 23.60
N TYR A 594 1.94 -27.01 22.31
CA TYR A 594 1.69 -28.32 21.72
C TYR A 594 2.94 -29.22 21.77
N MET A 595 4.13 -28.70 21.44
CA MET A 595 5.40 -29.44 21.56
C MET A 595 5.70 -29.86 23.00
N ARG A 596 5.45 -28.95 23.97
CA ARG A 596 5.63 -29.23 25.38
C ARG A 596 4.73 -30.37 25.85
N ASN A 597 3.48 -30.38 25.43
CA ASN A 597 2.54 -31.44 25.74
C ASN A 597 3.02 -32.81 25.21
N LEU A 598 3.64 -32.85 24.02
CA LEU A 598 4.15 -34.09 23.43
C LEU A 598 5.43 -34.59 24.13
N GLY A 599 6.33 -33.70 24.57
CA GLY A 599 7.65 -34.06 25.06
C GLY A 599 7.84 -34.02 26.57
N ASP A 600 7.29 -32.99 27.22
CA ASP A 600 7.38 -32.80 28.67
C ASP A 600 6.29 -33.59 29.43
N GLY A 601 5.23 -33.95 28.73
CA GLY A 601 4.10 -34.73 29.25
C GLY A 601 3.10 -33.85 30.03
N PRO A 602 2.10 -34.46 30.67
CA PRO A 602 0.96 -33.73 31.25
C PRO A 602 1.34 -32.88 32.48
N ASP A 603 2.43 -33.20 33.15
CA ASP A 603 2.85 -32.55 34.39
C ASP A 603 3.79 -31.34 34.17
N PHE A 604 4.33 -31.16 32.97
CA PHE A 604 5.16 -30.02 32.55
C PHE A 604 6.32 -29.68 33.49
N TYR A 605 7.02 -30.66 34.04
CA TYR A 605 8.09 -30.42 35.01
C TYR A 605 9.47 -30.92 34.59
N LYS A 606 9.58 -31.86 33.63
CA LYS A 606 10.88 -32.45 33.25
C LYS A 606 11.79 -31.41 32.65
N TRP A 607 11.31 -30.65 31.69
CA TRP A 607 12.10 -29.62 31.02
C TRP A 607 12.40 -28.43 31.94
N GLN A 608 11.42 -28.02 32.80
CA GLN A 608 11.66 -27.00 33.80
C GLN A 608 12.76 -27.41 34.75
N ARG A 609 12.74 -28.65 35.26
CA ARG A 609 13.79 -29.19 36.14
C ARG A 609 15.16 -29.17 35.48
N GLU A 610 15.28 -29.57 34.21
CA GLU A 610 16.53 -29.51 33.45
C GLU A 610 17.08 -28.09 33.27
N VAL A 611 16.19 -27.09 33.21
CA VAL A 611 16.56 -25.68 33.09
C VAL A 611 16.95 -25.05 34.42
N THR A 612 16.27 -25.41 35.51
CA THR A 612 16.41 -24.75 36.82
C THR A 612 17.45 -25.39 37.72
N TYR A 613 17.72 -26.70 37.55
CA TYR A 613 18.65 -27.44 38.41
C TYR A 613 19.93 -27.82 37.67
N SER A 614 21.01 -28.07 38.43
CA SER A 614 22.22 -28.67 37.89
C SER A 614 21.99 -30.13 37.50
N GLU A 615 22.83 -30.69 36.64
CA GLU A 615 22.73 -32.08 36.19
C GLU A 615 22.72 -33.07 37.37
N ASN A 616 23.49 -32.79 38.43
CA ASN A 616 23.55 -33.65 39.61
C ASN A 616 22.28 -33.51 40.46
N ASP A 617 21.75 -32.31 40.61
CA ASP A 617 20.54 -32.05 41.39
C ASP A 617 19.31 -32.70 40.68
N CYS A 618 19.27 -32.70 39.34
CA CYS A 618 18.22 -33.37 38.58
C CYS A 618 18.12 -34.87 38.91
N LYS A 619 19.18 -35.50 39.36
CA LYS A 619 19.16 -36.95 39.69
C LYS A 619 18.47 -37.24 41.02
N VAL A 620 18.32 -36.26 41.91
CA VAL A 620 17.82 -36.44 43.27
C VAL A 620 16.61 -35.56 43.60
N VAL A 621 16.26 -34.59 42.76
CA VAL A 621 15.09 -33.73 42.98
C VAL A 621 13.80 -34.52 42.88
N LEU A 622 12.99 -34.44 43.91
CA LEU A 622 11.62 -34.97 43.93
C LEU A 622 10.63 -33.95 43.35
N ILE A 623 9.55 -34.42 42.77
CA ILE A 623 8.48 -33.53 42.23
C ILE A 623 7.94 -32.58 43.31
N THR A 624 7.92 -33.02 44.58
CA THR A 624 7.49 -32.21 45.73
C THR A 624 8.41 -31.05 46.07
N ASN A 625 9.59 -30.99 45.49
CA ASN A 625 10.55 -29.91 45.66
C ASN A 625 10.54 -28.90 44.53
N MET A 626 9.66 -29.09 43.57
CA MET A 626 9.53 -28.17 42.45
C MET A 626 8.80 -26.89 42.85
N GLU A 627 9.20 -25.80 42.28
CA GLU A 627 8.48 -24.52 42.30
C GLU A 627 7.24 -24.59 41.35
N ASN A 628 6.43 -23.52 41.37
CA ASN A 628 5.32 -23.41 40.39
C ASN A 628 5.82 -23.64 38.96
N HIS A 629 4.96 -24.23 38.14
CA HIS A 629 5.27 -24.45 36.73
C HIS A 629 5.51 -23.14 36.01
N MET A 630 6.57 -23.10 35.24
CA MET A 630 6.82 -22.04 34.28
C MET A 630 5.82 -22.14 33.14
N THR A 631 5.32 -21.02 32.67
CA THR A 631 4.65 -20.93 31.38
C THR A 631 5.60 -21.34 30.26
N ASP A 632 5.08 -21.65 29.09
CA ASP A 632 5.91 -22.04 27.93
C ASP A 632 6.94 -20.96 27.59
N TRP A 633 6.54 -19.70 27.65
CA TRP A 633 7.42 -18.58 27.35
C TRP A 633 8.50 -18.39 28.43
N GLU A 634 8.17 -18.50 29.71
CA GLU A 634 9.16 -18.44 30.81
C GLU A 634 10.17 -19.58 30.70
N LEU A 635 9.72 -20.79 30.39
CA LEU A 635 10.60 -21.94 30.18
C LEU A 635 11.55 -21.70 29.00
N TYR A 636 11.00 -21.20 27.89
CA TYR A 636 11.81 -20.83 26.73
C TYR A 636 12.88 -19.79 27.11
N LEU A 637 12.50 -18.67 27.73
CA LEU A 637 13.44 -17.61 28.13
C LEU A 637 14.54 -18.11 29.07
N ALA A 638 14.19 -18.99 30.01
CA ALA A 638 15.16 -19.58 30.97
C ALA A 638 16.13 -20.55 30.30
N GLY A 639 15.72 -21.22 29.23
CA GLY A 639 16.48 -22.27 28.54
C GLY A 639 17.08 -21.92 27.19
N LYS A 640 16.74 -20.79 26.58
CA LYS A 640 17.12 -20.47 25.18
C LYS A 640 18.63 -20.33 24.93
N SER A 641 19.41 -20.03 25.97
CA SER A 641 20.87 -19.94 25.85
C SER A 641 21.58 -21.29 25.84
N ARG A 642 20.88 -22.36 26.10
CA ARG A 642 21.46 -23.73 26.12
C ARG A 642 21.41 -24.34 24.73
N GLN A 643 22.36 -25.22 24.42
CA GLN A 643 22.28 -26.07 23.21
C GLN A 643 21.40 -27.27 23.53
N TRP A 644 20.28 -27.40 22.83
CA TRP A 644 19.31 -28.47 22.98
C TRP A 644 19.37 -29.47 21.82
#